data_b2bf927336ce20ae261d82dc07b9b2d9
#
_entry.id   b2bf927336ce20ae261d82dc07b9b2d9
#
_cell.length_a   1.000
_cell.length_b   1.000
_cell.length_c   1.000
_cell.angle_alpha   90.00
_cell.angle_beta   90.00
_cell.angle_gamma   90.00
#
_symmetry.space_group_name_H-M   'P 1'
#
loop_
_entity.id
_entity.type
_entity.pdbx_description
1 polymer ?
#
loop_
_entity_poly.entity_id
_entity_poly.type
_entity_poly.pdbx_seq_one_letter_code
_entity_poly.pdbx_strand_id
1 'polypeptide(L)'
;MTAPPGAGKSTLLPLTILDSLPEGKVVMLEPRRVAARQIAERMAWMLGEPVGKTVGYRMRFEQCVSAGTRIEVVTEGVLVRRLVDDPGLEGIAVVIFDEFHERSLTTDVALALTREARSVLRPDLKLVLMSATIDATGLCAALDLPLVESRGKMFPVEIVRGKEEAKPENVAELVAQVVRIAHREHDGDILAFLPGEADIRRCAEHLANSLGSTQVFPLYGMLSGADQRRAIAPSAPGERKVVLATPIAETSLTIEGVRVVVDSGLCRKPVFDPQRGLSRLETVRISRDMADQRTGRAGRVAPGVCYRLWSAATEQRMLPIRVPEILEADLAPTILAVAAWGESHAERLPWLSPPPAVSMLHARELLHDLRAIDGSGSITPHGRNLAALPCHPRVAQMLLKADTPERKALAADLAALLEEKDPLDTVEAGVYIRLRALRDARSSRREGRWNRIARIAEQYRKMVRVQEDNQDPDPFEAGTLLAAAYPGWIAKAWKEGVGRFCLAGGDLAAVDPADPLAASEWLAVGSLHAVPGGVGRIFLAAPLGASDLKPYTRRRDVVAWDSRQGSVLARRESRVGQLAVSTQPLSDVPREEIVRVVCEAARKEGTSMLDFSDEVQNLQRRVATVAAWHPELDLPDLSTETVLDRAPEWLPSFIGKASTTAELKRIDLCEALWSLLDWPQRQAVERLAPSHIPVPTGSRIRVEYRQGADAPVVRVRLQECFGLMDTPRVDDGRRPVLMELLSPGFKPVQLTTDLRSFWEGTYFEVRKELKRRYPKHAWPDDPLAADPVRGVKKKS
;
A
#
# COMPACT_ATOMS: atom_id res chain seq x y z
N MET A 1 -18.29 -31.32 -11.55
CA MET A 1 -19.62 -31.55 -12.17
C MET A 1 -20.16 -30.22 -12.65
N THR A 2 -20.68 -30.21 -13.87
CA THR A 2 -21.41 -29.08 -14.45
C THR A 2 -22.86 -29.44 -14.71
N ALA A 3 -23.75 -28.54 -14.36
CA ALA A 3 -25.17 -28.69 -14.63
C ALA A 3 -25.85 -27.32 -14.67
N PRO A 4 -26.85 -27.11 -15.53
CA PRO A 4 -27.59 -25.86 -15.54
C PRO A 4 -28.32 -25.64 -14.19
N PRO A 5 -28.64 -24.39 -13.87
CA PRO A 5 -29.41 -24.05 -12.69
C PRO A 5 -30.74 -24.78 -12.68
N GLY A 6 -31.16 -25.32 -11.51
CA GLY A 6 -32.42 -26.08 -11.38
C GLY A 6 -32.31 -27.56 -11.71
N ALA A 7 -31.20 -28.10 -12.16
CA ALA A 7 -31.00 -29.51 -12.44
C ALA A 7 -30.89 -30.43 -11.20
N GLY A 8 -31.08 -29.90 -10.00
CA GLY A 8 -30.99 -30.63 -8.74
C GLY A 8 -29.58 -30.93 -8.24
N LYS A 9 -28.52 -30.28 -8.80
CA LYS A 9 -27.13 -30.53 -8.41
C LYS A 9 -26.92 -30.37 -6.91
N SER A 10 -27.46 -29.33 -6.30
CA SER A 10 -27.26 -28.99 -4.89
C SER A 10 -28.10 -29.82 -3.92
N THR A 11 -29.12 -30.55 -4.41
CA THR A 11 -30.02 -31.32 -3.57
C THR A 11 -29.98 -32.83 -3.85
N LEU A 12 -30.06 -33.26 -5.13
CA LEU A 12 -30.06 -34.66 -5.49
C LEU A 12 -28.68 -35.31 -5.41
N LEU A 13 -27.63 -34.62 -5.89
CA LEU A 13 -26.28 -35.19 -5.92
C LEU A 13 -25.74 -35.53 -4.52
N PRO A 14 -25.83 -34.68 -3.51
CA PRO A 14 -25.40 -35.05 -2.16
C PRO A 14 -26.14 -36.25 -1.59
N LEU A 15 -27.42 -36.37 -1.84
CA LEU A 15 -28.23 -37.53 -1.44
C LEU A 15 -27.80 -38.82 -2.18
N THR A 16 -27.58 -38.74 -3.49
CA THR A 16 -27.11 -39.90 -4.31
C THR A 16 -25.70 -40.32 -3.87
N ILE A 17 -24.84 -39.37 -3.55
CA ILE A 17 -23.50 -39.68 -2.98
C ILE A 17 -23.66 -40.40 -1.64
N LEU A 18 -24.56 -39.93 -0.78
CA LEU A 18 -24.78 -40.55 0.53
C LEU A 18 -25.24 -41.99 0.40
N ASP A 19 -26.16 -42.27 -0.54
CA ASP A 19 -26.66 -43.64 -0.79
C ASP A 19 -25.54 -44.61 -1.21
N SER A 20 -24.53 -44.12 -1.86
CA SER A 20 -23.34 -44.89 -2.28
C SER A 20 -22.22 -44.97 -1.25
N LEU A 21 -22.31 -44.22 -0.10
CA LEU A 21 -21.33 -44.19 0.95
C LEU A 21 -21.70 -45.14 2.11
N PRO A 22 -20.93 -46.23 2.33
CA PRO A 22 -21.19 -47.12 3.46
C PRO A 22 -20.97 -46.43 4.80
N GLU A 23 -19.91 -45.65 4.90
CA GLU A 23 -19.51 -44.92 6.14
C GLU A 23 -19.04 -43.50 5.82
N GLY A 24 -18.99 -42.65 6.84
CA GLY A 24 -18.49 -41.29 6.77
C GLY A 24 -19.57 -40.25 6.43
N LYS A 25 -19.20 -39.00 6.49
CA LYS A 25 -20.07 -37.84 6.26
C LYS A 25 -19.76 -37.17 4.94
N VAL A 26 -20.77 -36.54 4.37
CA VAL A 26 -20.64 -35.57 3.27
C VAL A 26 -20.69 -34.16 3.85
N VAL A 27 -19.66 -33.36 3.62
CA VAL A 27 -19.66 -31.95 3.91
C VAL A 27 -19.78 -31.16 2.62
N MET A 28 -20.84 -30.35 2.52
CA MET A 28 -21.13 -29.55 1.34
C MET A 28 -20.95 -28.05 1.68
N LEU A 29 -20.02 -27.41 1.01
CA LEU A 29 -19.83 -25.98 1.12
C LEU A 29 -20.82 -25.25 0.21
N GLU A 30 -21.58 -24.31 0.80
CA GLU A 30 -22.48 -23.39 0.11
C GLU A 30 -22.12 -21.95 0.56
N PRO A 31 -21.74 -21.03 -0.34
CA PRO A 31 -21.30 -19.69 0.02
C PRO A 31 -22.35 -18.88 0.80
N ARG A 32 -23.64 -19.11 0.53
CA ARG A 32 -24.71 -18.23 1.01
C ARG A 32 -25.53 -18.87 2.12
N ARG A 33 -25.61 -18.19 3.27
CA ARG A 33 -26.32 -18.67 4.46
C ARG A 33 -27.78 -19.08 4.22
N VAL A 34 -28.51 -18.25 3.44
CA VAL A 34 -29.91 -18.51 3.13
C VAL A 34 -30.04 -19.76 2.28
N ALA A 35 -29.20 -19.91 1.27
CA ALA A 35 -29.18 -21.07 0.40
C ALA A 35 -28.78 -22.35 1.15
N ALA A 36 -27.72 -22.26 1.99
CA ALA A 36 -27.28 -23.40 2.81
C ALA A 36 -28.43 -23.98 3.67
N ARG A 37 -29.20 -23.10 4.32
CA ARG A 37 -30.38 -23.51 5.08
C ARG A 37 -31.44 -24.14 4.18
N GLN A 38 -31.83 -23.48 3.09
CA GLN A 38 -32.89 -23.95 2.17
C GLN A 38 -32.53 -25.27 1.51
N ILE A 39 -31.27 -25.45 1.11
CA ILE A 39 -30.77 -26.70 0.54
C ILE A 39 -30.86 -27.81 1.59
N ALA A 40 -30.44 -27.58 2.82
CA ALA A 40 -30.55 -28.58 3.89
C ALA A 40 -32.02 -28.92 4.21
N GLU A 41 -32.88 -27.91 4.34
CA GLU A 41 -34.33 -28.10 4.55
C GLU A 41 -34.97 -28.87 3.38
N ARG A 42 -34.62 -28.57 2.12
CA ARG A 42 -35.12 -29.25 0.94
C ARG A 42 -34.67 -30.71 0.88
N MET A 43 -33.40 -30.99 1.15
CA MET A 43 -32.89 -32.37 1.19
C MET A 43 -33.57 -33.17 2.31
N ALA A 44 -33.72 -32.60 3.50
CA ALA A 44 -34.41 -33.25 4.61
C ALA A 44 -35.90 -33.55 4.26
N TRP A 45 -36.59 -32.59 3.63
CA TRP A 45 -37.94 -32.77 3.15
C TRP A 45 -38.02 -33.90 2.11
N MET A 46 -37.06 -34.03 1.20
CA MET A 46 -37.02 -35.12 0.20
C MET A 46 -36.87 -36.51 0.85
N LEU A 47 -36.20 -36.58 2.01
CA LEU A 47 -36.08 -37.79 2.82
C LEU A 47 -37.27 -38.03 3.74
N GLY A 48 -38.24 -37.10 3.79
CA GLY A 48 -39.36 -37.19 4.74
C GLY A 48 -38.95 -36.97 6.20
N GLU A 49 -37.85 -36.23 6.46
CA GLU A 49 -37.30 -36.05 7.78
C GLU A 49 -37.21 -34.57 8.17
N PRO A 50 -37.19 -34.23 9.47
CA PRO A 50 -36.87 -32.89 9.88
C PRO A 50 -35.36 -32.61 9.65
N VAL A 51 -35.03 -31.34 9.34
CA VAL A 51 -33.65 -30.90 9.26
C VAL A 51 -32.91 -31.09 10.60
N GLY A 52 -31.64 -31.49 10.54
CA GLY A 52 -30.82 -31.82 11.69
C GLY A 52 -30.76 -33.33 11.99
N LYS A 53 -31.56 -34.18 11.32
CA LYS A 53 -31.49 -35.64 11.46
C LYS A 53 -30.41 -36.21 10.52
N THR A 54 -30.75 -36.69 9.34
CA THR A 54 -29.78 -37.16 8.33
C THR A 54 -29.07 -35.99 7.64
N VAL A 55 -29.81 -34.92 7.35
CA VAL A 55 -29.28 -33.70 6.73
C VAL A 55 -29.38 -32.54 7.71
N GLY A 56 -28.28 -31.83 7.90
CA GLY A 56 -28.21 -30.64 8.74
C GLY A 56 -27.39 -29.53 8.11
N TYR A 57 -27.30 -28.43 8.80
CA TYR A 57 -26.47 -27.29 8.38
C TYR A 57 -25.67 -26.66 9.53
N ARG A 58 -24.53 -26.06 9.22
CA ARG A 58 -23.73 -25.23 10.13
C ARG A 58 -23.35 -23.93 9.45
N MET A 59 -23.61 -22.84 10.13
CA MET A 59 -23.24 -21.50 9.70
C MET A 59 -22.67 -20.74 10.89
N ARG A 60 -22.02 -19.62 10.65
CA ARG A 60 -21.57 -18.75 11.71
C ARG A 60 -22.74 -18.42 12.66
N PHE A 61 -22.63 -18.83 13.93
CA PHE A 61 -23.59 -18.61 15.02
C PHE A 61 -24.92 -19.37 14.90
N GLU A 62 -25.09 -20.27 13.94
CA GLU A 62 -26.30 -21.02 13.76
C GLU A 62 -26.00 -22.45 13.28
N GLN A 63 -26.64 -23.43 13.90
CA GLN A 63 -26.50 -24.82 13.47
C GLN A 63 -27.77 -25.61 13.75
N CYS A 64 -28.05 -26.60 12.91
CA CYS A 64 -29.08 -27.59 13.11
C CYS A 64 -28.52 -28.94 12.68
N VAL A 65 -27.89 -29.66 13.59
CA VAL A 65 -27.23 -30.95 13.38
C VAL A 65 -27.40 -31.81 14.60
N SER A 66 -27.30 -33.13 14.43
CA SER A 66 -27.31 -34.15 15.51
C SER A 66 -26.16 -35.14 15.31
N ALA A 67 -26.02 -36.09 16.22
CA ALA A 67 -25.05 -37.18 16.07
C ALA A 67 -25.36 -38.08 14.83
N GLY A 68 -26.61 -38.13 14.39
CA GLY A 68 -27.02 -38.87 13.20
C GLY A 68 -26.84 -38.12 11.89
N THR A 69 -26.39 -36.86 11.91
CA THR A 69 -26.25 -36.07 10.68
C THR A 69 -25.10 -36.60 9.82
N ARG A 70 -25.49 -37.05 8.59
CA ARG A 70 -24.57 -37.59 7.58
C ARG A 70 -24.22 -36.59 6.47
N ILE A 71 -25.15 -35.67 6.13
CA ILE A 71 -24.86 -34.54 5.22
C ILE A 71 -24.89 -33.26 6.01
N GLU A 72 -23.77 -32.54 6.05
CA GLU A 72 -23.67 -31.22 6.65
C GLU A 72 -23.50 -30.17 5.57
N VAL A 73 -24.50 -29.30 5.36
CA VAL A 73 -24.33 -28.09 4.53
C VAL A 73 -23.69 -26.99 5.35
N VAL A 74 -22.52 -26.54 4.95
CA VAL A 74 -21.72 -25.59 5.73
C VAL A 74 -21.42 -24.34 4.92
N THR A 75 -21.32 -23.20 5.59
CA THR A 75 -20.77 -21.99 4.95
C THR A 75 -19.25 -22.03 4.89
N GLU A 76 -18.68 -21.31 3.97
CA GLU A 76 -17.25 -21.30 3.64
C GLU A 76 -16.33 -21.17 4.88
N GLY A 77 -16.56 -20.16 5.72
CA GLY A 77 -15.75 -19.94 6.93
C GLY A 77 -15.85 -21.08 7.95
N VAL A 78 -16.95 -21.86 7.96
CA VAL A 78 -17.08 -23.04 8.80
C VAL A 78 -16.21 -24.18 8.30
N LEU A 79 -16.11 -24.37 6.98
CA LEU A 79 -15.23 -25.41 6.42
C LEU A 79 -13.76 -25.07 6.63
N VAL A 80 -13.34 -23.80 6.38
CA VAL A 80 -11.94 -23.36 6.64
C VAL A 80 -11.58 -23.59 8.11
N ARG A 81 -12.47 -23.20 9.03
CA ARG A 81 -12.21 -23.40 10.46
C ARG A 81 -12.12 -24.90 10.82
N ARG A 82 -12.99 -25.73 10.28
CA ARG A 82 -12.93 -27.19 10.50
C ARG A 82 -11.61 -27.77 10.02
N LEU A 83 -11.13 -27.35 8.85
CA LEU A 83 -9.83 -27.76 8.33
C LEU A 83 -8.70 -27.34 9.26
N VAL A 84 -8.71 -26.11 9.79
CA VAL A 84 -7.70 -25.63 10.74
C VAL A 84 -7.74 -26.40 12.05
N ASP A 85 -8.93 -26.70 12.57
CA ASP A 85 -9.11 -27.42 13.85
C ASP A 85 -8.84 -28.93 13.71
N ASP A 86 -9.17 -29.51 12.56
CA ASP A 86 -9.01 -30.94 12.20
C ASP A 86 -8.52 -31.07 10.76
N PRO A 87 -7.19 -30.98 10.54
CA PRO A 87 -6.59 -31.10 9.23
C PRO A 87 -6.88 -32.42 8.50
N GLY A 88 -7.10 -33.49 9.25
CA GLY A 88 -7.45 -34.80 8.73
C GLY A 88 -8.91 -34.95 8.30
N LEU A 89 -9.79 -34.01 8.66
CA LEU A 89 -11.24 -34.10 8.42
C LEU A 89 -11.78 -35.47 8.84
N GLU A 90 -11.52 -35.84 10.11
CA GLU A 90 -11.87 -37.18 10.61
C GLU A 90 -13.36 -37.47 10.47
N GLY A 91 -13.71 -38.66 10.01
CA GLY A 91 -15.09 -39.07 9.74
C GLY A 91 -15.77 -38.42 8.53
N ILE A 92 -15.06 -37.58 7.76
CA ILE A 92 -15.58 -37.02 6.51
C ILE A 92 -15.01 -37.82 5.34
N ALA A 93 -15.90 -38.30 4.46
CA ALA A 93 -15.54 -39.07 3.29
C ALA A 93 -15.57 -38.25 1.99
N VAL A 94 -16.42 -37.21 1.95
CA VAL A 94 -16.60 -36.38 0.75
C VAL A 94 -16.71 -34.90 1.14
N VAL A 95 -16.00 -34.04 0.43
CA VAL A 95 -16.17 -32.60 0.47
C VAL A 95 -16.70 -32.11 -0.87
N ILE A 96 -17.86 -31.44 -0.84
CA ILE A 96 -18.50 -30.86 -2.02
C ILE A 96 -18.36 -29.35 -1.96
N PHE A 97 -17.86 -28.75 -3.02
CA PHE A 97 -17.82 -27.29 -3.22
C PHE A 97 -18.95 -26.91 -4.19
N ASP A 98 -20.03 -26.33 -3.70
CA ASP A 98 -21.11 -25.83 -4.55
C ASP A 98 -20.87 -24.38 -4.96
N GLU A 99 -21.49 -23.99 -6.07
CA GLU A 99 -21.38 -22.67 -6.70
C GLU A 99 -19.91 -22.21 -6.85
N PHE A 100 -19.02 -23.17 -7.14
CA PHE A 100 -17.56 -22.93 -7.21
C PHE A 100 -17.17 -21.82 -8.18
N HIS A 101 -18.00 -21.53 -9.18
CA HIS A 101 -17.80 -20.44 -10.12
C HIS A 101 -17.88 -19.03 -9.48
N GLU A 102 -18.40 -18.90 -8.26
CA GLU A 102 -18.36 -17.61 -7.54
C GLU A 102 -16.94 -17.19 -7.18
N ARG A 103 -16.01 -18.16 -7.06
CA ARG A 103 -14.58 -17.91 -6.78
C ARG A 103 -14.36 -16.95 -5.63
N SER A 104 -15.12 -17.10 -4.54
CA SER A 104 -14.89 -16.33 -3.32
C SER A 104 -13.52 -16.65 -2.71
N LEU A 105 -12.93 -15.68 -2.01
CA LEU A 105 -11.67 -15.86 -1.31
C LEU A 105 -11.68 -17.07 -0.38
N THR A 106 -12.74 -17.19 0.42
CA THR A 106 -12.86 -18.26 1.43
C THR A 106 -13.04 -19.64 0.79
N THR A 107 -13.73 -19.73 -0.34
CA THR A 107 -13.84 -20.98 -1.12
C THR A 107 -12.48 -21.39 -1.70
N ASP A 108 -11.71 -20.46 -2.25
CA ASP A 108 -10.38 -20.75 -2.79
C ASP A 108 -9.41 -21.21 -1.67
N VAL A 109 -9.47 -20.60 -0.47
CA VAL A 109 -8.73 -21.05 0.73
C VAL A 109 -9.15 -22.46 1.15
N ALA A 110 -10.46 -22.70 1.27
CA ALA A 110 -10.99 -24.02 1.65
C ALA A 110 -10.56 -25.11 0.67
N LEU A 111 -10.55 -24.79 -0.64
CA LEU A 111 -10.11 -25.72 -1.67
C LEU A 111 -8.60 -26.02 -1.55
N ALA A 112 -7.76 -24.98 -1.37
CA ALA A 112 -6.33 -25.15 -1.24
C ALA A 112 -5.97 -26.02 -0.03
N LEU A 113 -6.56 -25.72 1.15
CA LEU A 113 -6.37 -26.53 2.36
C LEU A 113 -6.90 -27.96 2.22
N THR A 114 -8.08 -28.16 1.58
CA THR A 114 -8.62 -29.51 1.33
C THR A 114 -7.72 -30.31 0.39
N ARG A 115 -7.15 -29.68 -0.63
CA ARG A 115 -6.19 -30.34 -1.55
C ARG A 115 -4.91 -30.73 -0.83
N GLU A 116 -4.39 -29.87 0.04
CA GLU A 116 -3.21 -30.14 0.85
C GLU A 116 -3.51 -31.30 1.81
N ALA A 117 -4.63 -31.25 2.54
CA ALA A 117 -5.05 -32.34 3.42
C ALA A 117 -5.21 -33.68 2.67
N ARG A 118 -5.79 -33.63 1.46
CA ARG A 118 -5.94 -34.82 0.62
C ARG A 118 -4.59 -35.38 0.15
N SER A 119 -3.65 -34.52 -0.21
CA SER A 119 -2.35 -34.96 -0.72
C SER A 119 -1.43 -35.56 0.37
N VAL A 120 -1.52 -35.03 1.60
CA VAL A 120 -0.59 -35.37 2.68
C VAL A 120 -1.20 -36.32 3.70
N LEU A 121 -2.48 -36.12 4.08
CA LEU A 121 -3.10 -36.78 5.23
C LEU A 121 -4.21 -37.76 4.82
N ARG A 122 -5.00 -37.47 3.80
CA ARG A 122 -6.24 -38.16 3.46
C ARG A 122 -6.38 -38.45 1.95
N PRO A 123 -5.52 -39.34 1.38
CA PRO A 123 -5.62 -39.70 -0.04
C PRO A 123 -6.98 -40.33 -0.45
N ASP A 124 -7.71 -40.85 0.52
CA ASP A 124 -9.04 -41.42 0.39
C ASP A 124 -10.17 -40.37 0.26
N LEU A 125 -9.94 -39.13 0.72
CA LEU A 125 -10.91 -38.05 0.72
C LEU A 125 -11.38 -37.71 -0.70
N LYS A 126 -12.67 -37.81 -0.95
CA LYS A 126 -13.25 -37.47 -2.26
C LYS A 126 -13.58 -36.00 -2.33
N LEU A 127 -13.27 -35.40 -3.47
CA LEU A 127 -13.49 -34.00 -3.75
C LEU A 127 -14.46 -33.86 -4.91
N VAL A 128 -15.51 -33.08 -4.72
CA VAL A 128 -16.50 -32.76 -5.76
C VAL A 128 -16.65 -31.26 -5.89
N LEU A 129 -16.45 -30.74 -7.10
CA LEU A 129 -16.70 -29.34 -7.41
C LEU A 129 -17.96 -29.25 -8.29
N MET A 130 -18.90 -28.40 -7.89
CA MET A 130 -20.14 -28.15 -8.64
C MET A 130 -20.15 -26.70 -9.16
N SER A 131 -20.48 -26.57 -10.43
CA SER A 131 -20.47 -25.26 -11.09
C SER A 131 -21.60 -25.16 -12.11
N ALA A 132 -22.17 -23.98 -12.32
CA ALA A 132 -23.18 -23.73 -13.35
C ALA A 132 -22.53 -23.32 -14.70
N THR A 133 -21.40 -22.65 -14.67
CA THR A 133 -20.78 -22.05 -15.86
C THR A 133 -19.29 -21.92 -15.64
N ILE A 134 -18.46 -22.83 -16.04
CA ILE A 134 -16.99 -22.57 -16.07
C ILE A 134 -16.45 -23.24 -17.34
N ASP A 135 -15.33 -22.72 -17.84
CA ASP A 135 -14.42 -23.51 -18.63
C ASP A 135 -14.05 -24.78 -17.83
N ALA A 136 -14.96 -25.74 -17.91
CA ALA A 136 -14.88 -26.98 -17.16
C ALA A 136 -13.61 -27.74 -17.52
N THR A 137 -13.15 -27.58 -18.75
CA THR A 137 -11.94 -28.26 -19.27
C THR A 137 -10.68 -27.74 -18.61
N GLY A 138 -10.51 -26.42 -18.53
CA GLY A 138 -9.34 -25.80 -17.87
C GLY A 138 -9.30 -26.10 -16.38
N LEU A 139 -10.47 -26.06 -15.70
CA LEU A 139 -10.58 -26.38 -14.28
C LEU A 139 -10.27 -27.88 -14.00
N CYS A 140 -10.82 -28.79 -14.81
CA CYS A 140 -10.57 -30.23 -14.67
C CYS A 140 -9.08 -30.54 -14.87
N ALA A 141 -8.43 -29.92 -15.86
CA ALA A 141 -6.99 -30.08 -16.10
C ALA A 141 -6.14 -29.53 -14.92
N ALA A 142 -6.49 -28.35 -14.39
CA ALA A 142 -5.76 -27.72 -13.29
C ALA A 142 -5.89 -28.48 -11.96
N LEU A 143 -6.99 -29.22 -11.77
CA LEU A 143 -7.28 -29.95 -10.54
C LEU A 143 -7.13 -31.47 -10.66
N ASP A 144 -6.82 -31.97 -11.85
CA ASP A 144 -6.76 -33.42 -12.16
C ASP A 144 -8.07 -34.15 -11.78
N LEU A 145 -9.19 -33.58 -12.22
CA LEU A 145 -10.53 -34.13 -11.91
C LEU A 145 -11.30 -34.51 -13.19
N PRO A 146 -12.06 -35.63 -13.17
CA PRO A 146 -12.94 -35.97 -14.28
C PRO A 146 -14.11 -35.01 -14.39
N LEU A 147 -14.53 -34.70 -15.61
CA LEU A 147 -15.70 -33.89 -15.88
C LEU A 147 -16.96 -34.78 -15.93
N VAL A 148 -17.96 -34.42 -15.15
CA VAL A 148 -19.31 -34.98 -15.19
C VAL A 148 -20.28 -33.89 -15.60
N GLU A 149 -20.95 -34.07 -16.72
CA GLU A 149 -21.93 -33.10 -17.25
C GLU A 149 -23.36 -33.62 -17.17
N SER A 150 -24.25 -32.77 -16.68
CA SER A 150 -25.68 -33.01 -16.72
C SER A 150 -26.35 -32.04 -17.70
N ARG A 151 -27.08 -32.60 -18.69
CA ARG A 151 -27.84 -31.82 -19.69
C ARG A 151 -29.22 -31.53 -19.13
N GLY A 152 -29.35 -30.48 -18.32
CA GLY A 152 -30.67 -29.99 -17.89
C GLY A 152 -31.45 -29.33 -19.06
N LYS A 153 -32.78 -29.29 -18.96
CA LYS A 153 -33.61 -28.53 -19.91
C LYS A 153 -33.67 -27.08 -19.48
N MET A 154 -33.16 -26.18 -20.31
CA MET A 154 -33.42 -24.75 -20.22
C MET A 154 -34.30 -24.33 -21.40
N PHE A 155 -35.18 -23.38 -21.14
CA PHE A 155 -35.96 -22.78 -22.23
C PHE A 155 -35.16 -21.66 -22.88
N PRO A 156 -35.37 -21.35 -24.17
CA PRO A 156 -34.71 -20.28 -24.86
C PRO A 156 -35.02 -18.92 -24.22
N VAL A 157 -34.07 -18.04 -24.18
CA VAL A 157 -34.21 -16.66 -23.70
C VAL A 157 -33.79 -15.69 -24.80
N GLU A 158 -34.72 -14.85 -25.20
CA GLU A 158 -34.46 -13.78 -26.14
C GLU A 158 -33.64 -12.66 -25.44
N ILE A 159 -32.58 -12.19 -26.07
CA ILE A 159 -31.75 -11.08 -25.54
C ILE A 159 -32.08 -9.80 -26.30
N VAL A 160 -32.68 -8.86 -25.58
CA VAL A 160 -32.95 -7.50 -26.07
C VAL A 160 -31.89 -6.54 -25.51
N ARG A 161 -31.21 -5.84 -26.42
CA ARG A 161 -30.17 -4.87 -25.99
C ARG A 161 -30.76 -3.47 -25.89
N GLY A 162 -30.46 -2.79 -24.78
CA GLY A 162 -30.86 -1.42 -24.55
C GLY A 162 -30.19 -0.45 -25.54
N LYS A 163 -30.93 0.60 -25.91
CA LYS A 163 -30.39 1.71 -26.72
C LYS A 163 -29.46 2.61 -25.89
N GLU A 164 -29.71 2.68 -24.61
CA GLU A 164 -28.95 3.45 -23.62
C GLU A 164 -28.22 2.49 -22.66
N GLU A 165 -26.99 2.88 -22.24
CA GLU A 165 -26.19 2.08 -21.31
C GLU A 165 -26.41 2.53 -19.86
N ALA A 166 -26.59 1.54 -18.98
CA ALA A 166 -26.65 1.77 -17.55
C ALA A 166 -25.27 2.22 -17.01
N LYS A 167 -25.29 3.32 -16.28
CA LYS A 167 -24.16 3.90 -15.53
C LYS A 167 -24.57 4.06 -14.07
N PRO A 168 -23.61 4.20 -13.14
CA PRO A 168 -23.94 4.37 -11.71
C PRO A 168 -24.92 5.54 -11.44
N GLU A 169 -24.86 6.60 -12.28
CA GLU A 169 -25.66 7.80 -12.09
C GLU A 169 -27.11 7.64 -12.52
N ASN A 170 -27.39 6.86 -13.59
CA ASN A 170 -28.71 6.74 -14.20
C ASN A 170 -29.37 5.36 -14.01
N VAL A 171 -28.70 4.41 -13.37
CA VAL A 171 -29.10 2.99 -13.33
C VAL A 171 -30.52 2.77 -12.78
N ALA A 172 -30.90 3.49 -11.73
CA ALA A 172 -32.21 3.31 -11.09
C ALA A 172 -33.35 3.74 -12.01
N GLU A 173 -33.19 4.91 -12.67
CA GLU A 173 -34.17 5.44 -13.60
C GLU A 173 -34.30 4.57 -14.87
N LEU A 174 -33.15 4.21 -15.46
CA LEU A 174 -33.14 3.41 -16.69
C LEU A 174 -33.73 2.01 -16.48
N VAL A 175 -33.39 1.35 -15.36
CA VAL A 175 -33.99 0.05 -15.00
C VAL A 175 -35.49 0.21 -14.82
N ALA A 176 -35.98 1.24 -14.13
CA ALA A 176 -37.41 1.48 -13.93
C ALA A 176 -38.14 1.72 -15.28
N GLN A 177 -37.52 2.43 -16.19
CA GLN A 177 -38.03 2.63 -17.55
C GLN A 177 -38.21 1.30 -18.28
N VAL A 178 -37.20 0.47 -18.29
CA VAL A 178 -37.22 -0.82 -19.01
C VAL A 178 -38.16 -1.80 -18.32
N VAL A 179 -38.24 -1.80 -16.97
CA VAL A 179 -39.24 -2.58 -16.23
C VAL A 179 -40.67 -2.23 -16.66
N ARG A 180 -41.02 -0.95 -16.88
CA ARG A 180 -42.33 -0.52 -17.39
C ARG A 180 -42.60 -1.01 -18.82
N ILE A 181 -41.58 -0.99 -19.67
CA ILE A 181 -41.70 -1.53 -21.03
C ILE A 181 -41.94 -3.04 -20.97
N ALA A 182 -41.07 -3.75 -20.25
CA ALA A 182 -41.14 -5.19 -20.09
C ALA A 182 -42.46 -5.64 -19.47
N HIS A 183 -42.98 -4.87 -18.49
CA HIS A 183 -44.28 -5.15 -17.87
C HIS A 183 -45.46 -5.06 -18.85
N ARG A 184 -45.40 -4.22 -19.86
CA ARG A 184 -46.42 -4.05 -20.88
C ARG A 184 -46.30 -5.05 -22.02
N GLU A 185 -45.11 -5.46 -22.37
CA GLU A 185 -44.80 -6.28 -23.54
C GLU A 185 -44.81 -7.78 -23.25
N HIS A 186 -44.57 -8.20 -22.02
CA HIS A 186 -44.40 -9.61 -21.66
C HIS A 186 -45.20 -9.98 -20.44
N ASP A 187 -45.56 -11.27 -20.37
CA ASP A 187 -46.21 -11.91 -19.23
C ASP A 187 -45.18 -12.52 -18.28
N GLY A 188 -45.63 -12.85 -17.04
CA GLY A 188 -44.81 -13.46 -15.98
C GLY A 188 -44.12 -12.45 -15.09
N ASP A 189 -43.44 -12.98 -14.09
CA ASP A 189 -42.70 -12.14 -13.11
C ASP A 189 -41.44 -11.51 -13.71
N ILE A 190 -41.08 -10.33 -13.25
CA ILE A 190 -39.92 -9.59 -13.71
C ILE A 190 -38.86 -9.61 -12.61
N LEU A 191 -37.63 -9.97 -12.94
CA LEU A 191 -36.47 -9.86 -12.08
C LEU A 191 -35.51 -8.79 -12.62
N ALA A 192 -35.30 -7.70 -11.88
CA ALA A 192 -34.40 -6.64 -12.29
C ALA A 192 -33.16 -6.59 -11.39
N PHE A 193 -31.96 -6.63 -12.02
CA PHE A 193 -30.68 -6.57 -11.33
C PHE A 193 -30.15 -5.15 -11.23
N LEU A 194 -29.91 -4.69 -9.99
CA LEU A 194 -29.34 -3.39 -9.66
C LEU A 194 -28.08 -3.54 -8.80
N PRO A 195 -27.16 -2.56 -8.82
CA PRO A 195 -25.89 -2.69 -8.11
C PRO A 195 -26.03 -2.77 -6.58
N GLY A 196 -26.93 -2.00 -5.99
CA GLY A 196 -27.03 -1.89 -4.55
C GLY A 196 -28.40 -1.48 -4.02
N GLU A 197 -28.54 -1.51 -2.69
CA GLU A 197 -29.79 -1.16 -1.98
C GLU A 197 -30.32 0.24 -2.33
N ALA A 198 -29.42 1.25 -2.37
CA ALA A 198 -29.82 2.61 -2.69
C ALA A 198 -30.42 2.71 -4.10
N ASP A 199 -29.87 1.95 -5.05
CA ASP A 199 -30.38 1.90 -6.43
C ASP A 199 -31.72 1.17 -6.51
N ILE A 200 -31.89 0.11 -5.72
CA ILE A 200 -33.17 -0.61 -5.60
C ILE A 200 -34.26 0.32 -5.03
N ARG A 201 -33.96 1.09 -3.99
CA ARG A 201 -34.94 2.01 -3.40
C ARG A 201 -35.35 3.11 -4.39
N ARG A 202 -34.38 3.75 -5.04
CA ARG A 202 -34.66 4.76 -6.08
C ARG A 202 -35.44 4.18 -7.24
N CYS A 203 -35.11 2.97 -7.69
CA CYS A 203 -35.84 2.28 -8.75
C CYS A 203 -37.30 1.99 -8.30
N ALA A 204 -37.52 1.52 -7.09
CA ALA A 204 -38.84 1.30 -6.55
C ALA A 204 -39.68 2.58 -6.45
N GLU A 205 -39.06 3.72 -6.07
CA GLU A 205 -39.68 5.03 -6.07
C GLU A 205 -40.09 5.45 -7.49
N HIS A 206 -39.24 5.27 -8.49
CA HIS A 206 -39.58 5.52 -9.89
C HIS A 206 -40.69 4.61 -10.43
N LEU A 207 -40.85 3.40 -9.88
CA LEU A 207 -41.91 2.46 -10.26
C LEU A 207 -43.21 2.69 -9.50
N ALA A 208 -43.22 3.46 -8.44
CA ALA A 208 -44.40 3.74 -7.63
C ALA A 208 -45.58 4.20 -8.51
N ASN A 209 -46.75 3.58 -8.31
CA ASN A 209 -48.01 3.84 -9.02
C ASN A 209 -47.97 3.66 -10.56
N SER A 210 -46.91 3.06 -11.13
CA SER A 210 -46.76 2.92 -12.58
C SER A 210 -47.07 1.50 -13.13
N LEU A 211 -47.27 0.50 -12.26
CA LEU A 211 -47.43 -0.91 -12.60
C LEU A 211 -48.81 -1.48 -12.23
N GLY A 212 -49.79 -0.59 -11.97
CA GLY A 212 -51.16 -1.06 -11.59
C GLY A 212 -51.15 -1.82 -10.27
N SER A 213 -51.73 -3.02 -10.26
CA SER A 213 -51.82 -3.92 -9.09
C SER A 213 -50.53 -4.74 -8.86
N THR A 214 -49.55 -4.69 -9.78
CA THR A 214 -48.32 -5.46 -9.66
C THR A 214 -47.45 -4.98 -8.52
N GLN A 215 -47.12 -5.90 -7.61
CA GLN A 215 -46.31 -5.56 -6.42
C GLN A 215 -44.82 -5.54 -6.78
N VAL A 216 -44.08 -4.60 -6.15
CA VAL A 216 -42.65 -4.46 -6.29
C VAL A 216 -41.95 -4.90 -4.99
N PHE A 217 -41.10 -5.91 -5.07
CA PHE A 217 -40.38 -6.48 -3.94
C PHE A 217 -38.89 -6.18 -4.04
N PRO A 218 -38.30 -5.51 -3.07
CA PRO A 218 -36.85 -5.39 -2.96
C PRO A 218 -36.27 -6.76 -2.51
N LEU A 219 -35.06 -7.10 -3.03
CA LEU A 219 -34.32 -8.30 -2.65
C LEU A 219 -32.84 -8.04 -2.54
N TYR A 220 -32.34 -7.85 -1.33
CA TYR A 220 -30.92 -7.66 -1.02
C TYR A 220 -30.56 -8.27 0.33
N GLY A 221 -29.27 -8.48 0.59
CA GLY A 221 -28.78 -9.24 1.73
C GLY A 221 -29.15 -8.71 3.12
N MET A 222 -29.43 -7.39 3.24
CA MET A 222 -29.78 -6.73 4.51
C MET A 222 -31.26 -6.86 4.91
N LEU A 223 -32.11 -7.35 4.02
CA LEU A 223 -33.54 -7.53 4.34
C LEU A 223 -33.77 -8.58 5.42
N SER A 224 -34.87 -8.42 6.14
CA SER A 224 -35.33 -9.45 7.06
C SER A 224 -35.56 -10.77 6.35
N GLY A 225 -35.39 -11.92 7.04
CA GLY A 225 -35.67 -13.22 6.44
C GLY A 225 -37.16 -13.38 6.01
N ALA A 226 -38.06 -12.64 6.64
CA ALA A 226 -39.49 -12.61 6.26
C ALA A 226 -39.71 -11.90 4.91
N ASP A 227 -39.07 -10.73 4.73
CA ASP A 227 -39.18 -9.97 3.49
C ASP A 227 -38.48 -10.69 2.33
N GLN A 228 -37.32 -11.31 2.58
CA GLN A 228 -36.65 -12.14 1.57
C GLN A 228 -37.56 -13.32 1.13
N ARG A 229 -38.24 -14.04 2.06
CA ARG A 229 -39.18 -15.10 1.73
C ARG A 229 -40.36 -14.60 0.91
N ARG A 230 -40.89 -13.39 1.25
CA ARG A 230 -42.00 -12.80 0.47
C ARG A 230 -41.57 -12.45 -0.96
N ALA A 231 -40.38 -11.94 -1.16
CA ALA A 231 -39.85 -11.63 -2.51
C ALA A 231 -39.62 -12.89 -3.35
N ILE A 232 -39.24 -14.02 -2.73
CA ILE A 232 -38.91 -15.29 -3.39
C ILE A 232 -40.16 -16.14 -3.64
N ALA A 233 -41.15 -16.08 -2.74
CA ALA A 233 -42.35 -16.89 -2.82
C ALA A 233 -43.06 -16.77 -4.20
N PRO A 234 -43.65 -17.84 -4.77
CA PRO A 234 -44.37 -17.74 -6.03
C PRO A 234 -45.53 -16.75 -5.96
N SER A 235 -45.80 -16.08 -7.08
CA SER A 235 -46.97 -15.22 -7.21
C SER A 235 -48.27 -16.05 -7.16
N ALA A 236 -49.35 -15.48 -6.61
CA ALA A 236 -50.64 -16.14 -6.65
C ALA A 236 -51.14 -16.30 -8.10
N PRO A 237 -51.98 -17.30 -8.39
CA PRO A 237 -52.53 -17.48 -9.72
C PRO A 237 -53.22 -16.21 -10.24
N GLY A 238 -52.77 -15.71 -11.39
CA GLY A 238 -53.26 -14.46 -11.99
C GLY A 238 -52.61 -13.18 -11.49
N GLU A 239 -51.73 -13.27 -10.49
CA GLU A 239 -50.93 -12.12 -10.03
C GLU A 239 -49.52 -12.12 -10.64
N ARG A 240 -48.93 -10.95 -10.69
CA ARG A 240 -47.55 -10.70 -11.14
C ARG A 240 -46.79 -9.89 -10.11
N LYS A 241 -45.49 -10.10 -10.09
CA LYS A 241 -44.58 -9.27 -9.25
C LYS A 241 -43.35 -8.81 -10.03
N VAL A 242 -42.77 -7.75 -9.53
CA VAL A 242 -41.44 -7.28 -9.92
C VAL A 242 -40.50 -7.43 -8.75
N VAL A 243 -39.39 -8.13 -8.91
CA VAL A 243 -38.36 -8.26 -7.90
C VAL A 243 -37.15 -7.42 -8.31
N LEU A 244 -36.83 -6.42 -7.51
CA LEU A 244 -35.64 -5.59 -7.69
C LEU A 244 -34.52 -6.17 -6.83
N ALA A 245 -33.50 -6.75 -7.44
CA ALA A 245 -32.48 -7.53 -6.73
C ALA A 245 -31.06 -7.02 -6.93
N THR A 246 -30.24 -7.17 -5.91
CA THR A 246 -28.78 -7.18 -6.06
C THR A 246 -28.32 -8.55 -6.61
N PRO A 247 -26.98 -8.76 -6.85
CA PRO A 247 -26.49 -10.08 -7.28
C PRO A 247 -26.87 -11.27 -6.38
N ILE A 248 -27.52 -11.05 -5.25
CA ILE A 248 -28.04 -12.14 -4.40
C ILE A 248 -28.99 -13.08 -5.15
N ALA A 249 -29.72 -12.58 -6.15
CA ALA A 249 -30.61 -13.36 -6.97
C ALA A 249 -29.93 -13.99 -8.21
N GLU A 250 -28.62 -13.90 -8.33
CA GLU A 250 -27.86 -14.35 -9.50
C GLU A 250 -27.68 -15.87 -9.53
N THR A 251 -27.47 -16.53 -8.37
CA THR A 251 -27.08 -17.92 -8.28
C THR A 251 -28.05 -18.75 -7.43
N SER A 252 -27.82 -18.97 -6.19
CA SER A 252 -28.39 -19.99 -5.31
C SER A 252 -29.90 -19.83 -4.99
N LEU A 253 -30.52 -18.66 -5.25
CA LEU A 253 -31.93 -18.43 -4.95
C LEU A 253 -32.82 -18.72 -6.17
N THR A 254 -33.82 -19.58 -6.04
CA THR A 254 -34.83 -19.79 -7.08
C THR A 254 -36.03 -18.90 -6.82
N ILE A 255 -36.36 -18.01 -7.73
CA ILE A 255 -37.55 -17.20 -7.75
C ILE A 255 -38.45 -17.82 -8.83
N GLU A 256 -39.53 -18.45 -8.40
CA GLU A 256 -40.46 -19.08 -9.33
C GLU A 256 -41.26 -18.02 -10.09
N GLY A 257 -41.66 -18.30 -11.32
CA GLY A 257 -42.49 -17.42 -12.15
C GLY A 257 -41.74 -16.39 -12.96
N VAL A 258 -40.43 -16.22 -12.79
CA VAL A 258 -39.63 -15.25 -13.55
C VAL A 258 -39.54 -15.64 -15.01
N ARG A 259 -40.02 -14.77 -15.90
CA ARG A 259 -39.93 -14.90 -17.36
C ARG A 259 -39.21 -13.72 -18.00
N VAL A 260 -39.08 -12.60 -17.29
CA VAL A 260 -38.40 -11.41 -17.79
C VAL A 260 -37.27 -11.04 -16.83
N VAL A 261 -36.10 -10.83 -17.39
CA VAL A 261 -34.93 -10.28 -16.68
C VAL A 261 -34.58 -8.91 -17.23
N VAL A 262 -34.33 -7.96 -16.35
CA VAL A 262 -33.75 -6.64 -16.68
C VAL A 262 -32.41 -6.55 -15.99
N ASP A 263 -31.32 -6.53 -16.78
CA ASP A 263 -29.97 -6.53 -16.25
C ASP A 263 -29.26 -5.21 -16.49
N SER A 264 -28.93 -4.50 -15.42
CA SER A 264 -28.15 -3.25 -15.50
C SER A 264 -26.71 -3.46 -15.99
N GLY A 265 -26.17 -4.67 -15.93
CA GLY A 265 -24.75 -4.94 -16.22
C GLY A 265 -23.80 -4.42 -15.16
N LEU A 266 -24.31 -4.04 -13.99
CA LEU A 266 -23.53 -3.49 -12.89
C LEU A 266 -23.69 -4.32 -11.61
N CYS A 267 -22.64 -4.29 -10.78
CA CYS A 267 -22.70 -4.86 -9.43
C CYS A 267 -21.82 -4.02 -8.48
N ARG A 268 -22.08 -4.15 -7.19
CA ARG A 268 -21.16 -3.64 -6.16
C ARG A 268 -20.29 -4.75 -5.64
N LYS A 269 -18.99 -4.53 -5.60
CA LYS A 269 -18.02 -5.44 -4.95
C LYS A 269 -17.04 -4.68 -4.08
N PRO A 270 -16.54 -5.29 -2.99
CA PRO A 270 -15.40 -4.74 -2.27
C PRO A 270 -14.14 -4.86 -3.15
N VAL A 271 -13.40 -3.77 -3.27
CA VAL A 271 -12.09 -3.72 -3.91
C VAL A 271 -11.08 -3.32 -2.85
N PHE A 272 -10.10 -4.17 -2.63
CA PHE A 272 -9.03 -3.91 -1.66
C PHE A 272 -7.93 -3.07 -2.29
N ASP A 273 -7.52 -1.99 -1.61
CA ASP A 273 -6.36 -1.20 -1.95
C ASP A 273 -5.16 -1.65 -1.10
N PRO A 274 -4.19 -2.41 -1.65
CA PRO A 274 -3.06 -2.92 -0.90
C PRO A 274 -2.19 -1.82 -0.29
N GLN A 275 -2.07 -0.66 -0.97
CA GLN A 275 -1.23 0.44 -0.49
C GLN A 275 -1.79 1.10 0.77
N ARG A 276 -3.10 1.00 0.98
CA ARG A 276 -3.81 1.66 2.09
C ARG A 276 -4.38 0.69 3.11
N GLY A 277 -4.39 -0.60 2.80
CA GLY A 277 -4.97 -1.65 3.65
C GLY A 277 -6.48 -1.46 3.88
N LEU A 278 -7.19 -0.90 2.90
CA LEU A 278 -8.61 -0.55 2.95
C LEU A 278 -9.36 -1.25 1.85
N SER A 279 -10.53 -1.80 2.17
CA SER A 279 -11.50 -2.23 1.15
C SER A 279 -12.58 -1.17 0.98
N ARG A 280 -12.89 -0.83 -0.27
CA ARG A 280 -13.98 0.08 -0.62
C ARG A 280 -14.99 -0.62 -1.51
N LEU A 281 -16.28 -0.32 -1.33
CA LEU A 281 -17.34 -0.81 -2.21
C LEU A 281 -17.36 0.03 -3.49
N GLU A 282 -17.03 -0.60 -4.60
CA GLU A 282 -17.10 0.01 -5.92
C GLU A 282 -18.25 -0.57 -6.74
N THR A 283 -18.88 0.31 -7.52
CA THR A 283 -19.82 -0.13 -8.58
C THR A 283 -18.99 -0.42 -9.83
N VAL A 284 -19.00 -1.68 -10.24
CA VAL A 284 -18.23 -2.17 -11.37
C VAL A 284 -19.14 -2.85 -12.40
N ARG A 285 -18.64 -2.98 -13.63
CA ARG A 285 -19.31 -3.77 -14.65
C ARG A 285 -19.14 -5.25 -14.35
N ILE A 286 -20.21 -6.02 -14.59
CA ILE A 286 -20.17 -7.48 -14.44
C ILE A 286 -19.37 -8.14 -15.58
N SER A 287 -19.00 -9.39 -15.39
CA SER A 287 -18.42 -10.24 -16.43
C SER A 287 -19.50 -10.90 -17.30
N ARG A 288 -19.11 -11.48 -18.44
CA ARG A 288 -20.05 -12.14 -19.36
C ARG A 288 -20.69 -13.35 -18.73
N ASP A 289 -19.97 -14.16 -17.98
CA ASP A 289 -20.51 -15.29 -17.23
C ASP A 289 -21.61 -14.88 -16.25
N MET A 290 -21.46 -13.76 -15.55
CA MET A 290 -22.49 -13.20 -14.68
C MET A 290 -23.72 -12.77 -15.48
N ALA A 291 -23.51 -12.10 -16.62
CA ALA A 291 -24.61 -11.69 -17.50
C ALA A 291 -25.42 -12.91 -18.03
N ASP A 292 -24.74 -14.00 -18.40
CA ASP A 292 -25.36 -15.21 -18.86
C ASP A 292 -26.13 -15.95 -17.76
N GLN A 293 -25.59 -15.99 -16.53
CA GLN A 293 -26.28 -16.51 -15.35
C GLN A 293 -27.55 -15.72 -15.04
N ARG A 294 -27.51 -14.38 -15.08
CA ARG A 294 -28.69 -13.53 -14.91
C ARG A 294 -29.71 -13.76 -16.00
N THR A 295 -29.26 -13.82 -17.26
CA THR A 295 -30.10 -14.15 -18.41
C THR A 295 -30.81 -15.49 -18.22
N GLY A 296 -30.09 -16.52 -17.77
CA GLY A 296 -30.65 -17.86 -17.51
C GLY A 296 -31.80 -17.92 -16.50
N ARG A 297 -31.98 -16.86 -15.68
CA ARG A 297 -33.10 -16.76 -14.74
C ARG A 297 -34.45 -16.67 -15.46
N ALA A 298 -34.49 -16.05 -16.65
CA ALA A 298 -35.70 -15.92 -17.43
C ALA A 298 -36.14 -17.25 -18.11
N GLY A 299 -35.22 -18.21 -18.33
CA GLY A 299 -35.48 -19.46 -19.05
C GLY A 299 -35.68 -20.69 -18.17
N ARG A 300 -36.00 -20.54 -16.88
CA ARG A 300 -36.16 -21.72 -15.98
C ARG A 300 -37.47 -22.45 -16.11
N VAL A 301 -38.57 -21.76 -16.32
CA VAL A 301 -39.93 -22.30 -16.28
C VAL A 301 -40.58 -22.34 -17.67
N ALA A 302 -40.29 -21.35 -18.51
CA ALA A 302 -40.79 -21.18 -19.85
C ALA A 302 -39.83 -20.34 -20.68
N PRO A 303 -40.01 -20.21 -22.00
CA PRO A 303 -39.30 -19.23 -22.81
C PRO A 303 -39.42 -17.82 -22.22
N GLY A 304 -38.34 -17.11 -22.18
CA GLY A 304 -38.25 -15.80 -21.50
C GLY A 304 -37.52 -14.75 -22.30
N VAL A 305 -37.39 -13.56 -21.72
CA VAL A 305 -36.73 -12.41 -22.33
C VAL A 305 -35.75 -11.78 -21.31
N CYS A 306 -34.58 -11.37 -21.79
CA CYS A 306 -33.59 -10.64 -21.00
C CYS A 306 -33.24 -9.30 -21.66
N TYR A 307 -33.54 -8.22 -20.98
CA TYR A 307 -33.12 -6.87 -21.36
C TYR A 307 -31.73 -6.58 -20.78
N ARG A 308 -30.71 -6.53 -21.64
CA ARG A 308 -29.34 -6.17 -21.27
C ARG A 308 -29.14 -4.67 -21.51
N LEU A 309 -28.91 -3.90 -20.44
CA LEU A 309 -28.79 -2.44 -20.53
C LEU A 309 -27.34 -2.01 -20.88
N TRP A 310 -26.83 -2.63 -21.95
CA TRP A 310 -25.52 -2.27 -22.54
C TRP A 310 -25.47 -2.70 -24.00
N SER A 311 -24.52 -2.11 -24.75
CA SER A 311 -24.34 -2.37 -26.17
C SER A 311 -23.55 -3.67 -26.42
N ALA A 312 -23.64 -4.20 -27.65
CA ALA A 312 -22.82 -5.32 -28.09
C ALA A 312 -21.31 -5.01 -28.01
N ALA A 313 -20.92 -3.77 -28.31
CA ALA A 313 -19.53 -3.34 -28.21
C ALA A 313 -19.05 -3.33 -26.76
N THR A 314 -19.88 -2.95 -25.82
CA THR A 314 -19.57 -3.01 -24.37
C THR A 314 -19.47 -4.45 -23.92
N GLU A 315 -20.35 -5.34 -24.40
CA GLU A 315 -20.32 -6.77 -24.08
C GLU A 315 -19.00 -7.43 -24.52
N GLN A 316 -18.48 -7.09 -25.69
CA GLN A 316 -17.17 -7.58 -26.16
C GLN A 316 -16.00 -7.16 -25.27
N ARG A 317 -16.10 -6.00 -24.62
CA ARG A 317 -15.08 -5.48 -23.70
C ARG A 317 -15.22 -6.01 -22.26
N MET A 318 -16.35 -6.62 -21.93
CA MET A 318 -16.54 -7.27 -20.62
C MET A 318 -15.57 -8.44 -20.47
N LEU A 319 -15.07 -8.61 -19.25
CA LEU A 319 -14.30 -9.80 -18.89
C LEU A 319 -15.12 -11.07 -19.20
N PRO A 320 -14.52 -12.10 -19.78
CA PRO A 320 -15.23 -13.34 -20.07
C PRO A 320 -15.74 -14.02 -18.80
N ILE A 321 -14.93 -14.04 -17.75
CA ILE A 321 -15.20 -14.70 -16.46
C ILE A 321 -14.86 -13.69 -15.35
N ARG A 322 -15.57 -13.80 -14.21
CA ARG A 322 -15.29 -12.96 -13.03
C ARG A 322 -13.87 -13.19 -12.50
N VAL A 323 -13.27 -12.13 -12.03
CA VAL A 323 -11.95 -12.21 -11.40
C VAL A 323 -12.10 -12.92 -10.04
N PRO A 324 -11.29 -13.96 -9.75
CA PRO A 324 -11.28 -14.60 -8.45
C PRO A 324 -11.00 -13.58 -7.32
N GLU A 325 -11.78 -13.63 -6.25
CA GLU A 325 -11.69 -12.66 -5.14
C GLU A 325 -10.31 -12.64 -4.48
N ILE A 326 -9.61 -13.77 -4.46
CA ILE A 326 -8.25 -13.91 -3.93
C ILE A 326 -7.23 -12.94 -4.56
N LEU A 327 -7.50 -12.48 -5.78
CA LEU A 327 -6.61 -11.54 -6.49
C LEU A 327 -6.87 -10.07 -6.10
N GLU A 328 -7.99 -9.78 -5.44
CA GLU A 328 -8.45 -8.41 -5.18
C GLU A 328 -8.80 -8.14 -3.70
N ALA A 329 -8.86 -9.17 -2.85
CA ALA A 329 -9.32 -9.06 -1.46
C ALA A 329 -8.18 -8.78 -0.46
N ASP A 330 -8.56 -8.40 0.77
CA ASP A 330 -7.68 -8.40 1.93
C ASP A 330 -7.30 -9.83 2.32
N LEU A 331 -6.02 -10.13 2.29
CA LEU A 331 -5.50 -11.47 2.57
C LEU A 331 -5.15 -11.72 4.04
N ALA A 332 -5.29 -10.73 4.95
CA ALA A 332 -4.92 -10.92 6.34
C ALA A 332 -5.68 -12.05 7.04
N PRO A 333 -7.01 -12.21 6.89
CA PRO A 333 -7.72 -13.37 7.42
C PRO A 333 -7.23 -14.68 6.83
N THR A 334 -6.92 -14.68 5.53
CA THR A 334 -6.42 -15.86 4.81
C THR A 334 -5.05 -16.29 5.31
N ILE A 335 -4.09 -15.38 5.37
CA ILE A 335 -2.73 -15.68 5.86
C ILE A 335 -2.76 -16.14 7.32
N LEU A 336 -3.63 -15.56 8.14
CA LEU A 336 -3.81 -16.01 9.52
C LEU A 336 -4.36 -17.43 9.58
N ALA A 337 -5.35 -17.77 8.75
CA ALA A 337 -5.92 -19.13 8.68
C ALA A 337 -4.88 -20.15 8.19
N VAL A 338 -4.08 -19.80 7.18
CA VAL A 338 -2.99 -20.64 6.67
C VAL A 338 -1.89 -20.84 7.72
N ALA A 339 -1.50 -19.78 8.43
CA ALA A 339 -0.56 -19.89 9.54
C ALA A 339 -1.12 -20.74 10.70
N ALA A 340 -2.44 -20.65 10.97
CA ALA A 340 -3.10 -21.49 11.97
C ALA A 340 -3.19 -22.96 11.54
N TRP A 341 -3.30 -23.23 10.25
CA TRP A 341 -3.19 -24.57 9.66
C TRP A 341 -1.80 -25.18 9.89
N GLY A 342 -0.75 -24.36 10.03
CA GLY A 342 0.63 -24.78 10.24
C GLY A 342 1.60 -24.46 9.09
N GLU A 343 1.13 -23.79 8.02
CA GLU A 343 2.00 -23.39 6.91
C GLU A 343 2.37 -21.89 7.05
N SER A 344 3.65 -21.63 7.24
CA SER A 344 4.20 -20.28 7.37
C SER A 344 4.40 -19.57 6.02
N HIS A 345 4.43 -20.35 4.92
CA HIS A 345 4.63 -19.90 3.55
C HIS A 345 3.39 -20.16 2.71
N ALA A 346 2.41 -19.28 2.82
CA ALA A 346 1.11 -19.45 2.15
C ALA A 346 1.23 -19.68 0.63
N GLU A 347 2.30 -19.21 -0.01
CA GLU A 347 2.60 -19.42 -1.43
C GLU A 347 2.84 -20.88 -1.82
N ARG A 348 3.14 -21.76 -0.85
CA ARG A 348 3.37 -23.20 -1.10
C ARG A 348 2.09 -24.01 -1.22
N LEU A 349 0.97 -23.47 -0.76
CA LEU A 349 -0.30 -24.18 -0.88
C LEU A 349 -0.69 -24.36 -2.35
N PRO A 350 -1.40 -25.48 -2.68
CA PRO A 350 -1.83 -25.80 -4.05
C PRO A 350 -3.00 -24.90 -4.48
N TRP A 351 -2.76 -23.60 -4.60
CA TRP A 351 -3.76 -22.62 -5.05
C TRP A 351 -4.21 -22.91 -6.48
N LEU A 352 -5.49 -22.74 -6.74
CA LEU A 352 -6.00 -22.71 -8.12
C LEU A 352 -5.61 -21.38 -8.82
N SER A 353 -5.69 -20.29 -8.06
CA SER A 353 -5.18 -18.99 -8.46
C SER A 353 -4.27 -18.48 -7.34
N PRO A 354 -2.95 -18.33 -7.55
CA PRO A 354 -2.04 -17.88 -6.50
C PRO A 354 -2.37 -16.43 -6.09
N PRO A 355 -2.37 -16.13 -4.79
CA PRO A 355 -2.60 -14.78 -4.30
C PRO A 355 -1.46 -13.83 -4.70
N PRO A 356 -1.74 -12.52 -4.94
CA PRO A 356 -0.72 -11.55 -5.31
C PRO A 356 0.35 -11.37 -4.22
N ALA A 357 1.63 -11.38 -4.61
CA ALA A 357 2.75 -11.27 -3.68
C ALA A 357 2.71 -9.97 -2.84
N VAL A 358 2.31 -8.85 -3.45
CA VAL A 358 2.20 -7.56 -2.75
C VAL A 358 1.12 -7.60 -1.67
N SER A 359 -0.06 -8.18 -1.98
CA SER A 359 -1.15 -8.32 -1.02
C SER A 359 -0.78 -9.27 0.13
N MET A 360 -0.04 -10.34 -0.18
CA MET A 360 0.50 -11.24 0.86
C MET A 360 1.50 -10.55 1.77
N LEU A 361 2.38 -9.72 1.21
CA LEU A 361 3.34 -8.96 2.00
C LEU A 361 2.63 -8.03 2.99
N HIS A 362 1.69 -7.23 2.53
CA HIS A 362 0.90 -6.34 3.39
C HIS A 362 0.11 -7.09 4.47
N ALA A 363 -0.47 -8.24 4.11
CA ALA A 363 -1.17 -9.08 5.08
C ALA A 363 -0.22 -9.62 6.17
N ARG A 364 1.00 -10.04 5.79
CA ARG A 364 2.04 -10.49 6.74
C ARG A 364 2.51 -9.34 7.64
N GLU A 365 2.77 -8.16 7.08
CA GLU A 365 3.15 -6.97 7.85
C GLU A 365 2.08 -6.63 8.90
N LEU A 366 0.80 -6.62 8.49
CA LEU A 366 -0.30 -6.41 9.42
C LEU A 366 -0.32 -7.47 10.53
N LEU A 367 -0.24 -8.75 10.19
CA LEU A 367 -0.31 -9.84 11.16
C LEU A 367 0.90 -9.83 12.10
N HIS A 368 2.07 -9.43 11.60
CA HIS A 368 3.26 -9.21 12.42
C HIS A 368 3.07 -8.03 13.40
N ASP A 369 2.51 -6.92 12.93
CA ASP A 369 2.20 -5.76 13.79
C ASP A 369 1.17 -6.11 14.87
N LEU A 370 0.19 -6.94 14.54
CA LEU A 370 -0.77 -7.50 15.49
C LEU A 370 -0.15 -8.60 16.39
N ARG A 371 1.12 -8.96 16.17
CA ARG A 371 1.82 -10.08 16.84
C ARG A 371 1.12 -11.42 16.66
N ALA A 372 0.38 -11.57 15.57
CA ALA A 372 -0.31 -12.82 15.22
C ALA A 372 0.65 -13.86 14.63
N ILE A 373 1.65 -13.42 13.90
CA ILE A 373 2.74 -14.25 13.39
C ILE A 373 4.08 -13.69 13.84
N ASP A 374 5.10 -14.53 13.90
CA ASP A 374 6.47 -14.14 14.19
C ASP A 374 7.24 -13.75 12.90
N GLY A 375 8.54 -13.45 13.04
CA GLY A 375 9.40 -13.06 11.91
C GLY A 375 9.59 -14.16 10.85
N SER A 376 9.31 -15.43 11.18
CA SER A 376 9.34 -16.56 10.24
C SER A 376 8.00 -16.77 9.52
N GLY A 377 6.94 -16.06 9.89
CA GLY A 377 5.57 -16.25 9.41
C GLY A 377 4.78 -17.31 10.18
N SER A 378 5.37 -17.92 11.22
CA SER A 378 4.72 -18.93 12.04
C SER A 378 3.72 -18.28 13.00
N ILE A 379 2.60 -18.98 13.24
CA ILE A 379 1.55 -18.46 14.12
C ILE A 379 2.01 -18.43 15.59
N THR A 380 1.79 -17.30 16.24
CA THR A 380 2.06 -17.14 17.68
C THR A 380 0.90 -17.69 18.54
N PRO A 381 1.09 -17.91 19.85
CA PRO A 381 -0.04 -18.19 20.75
C PRO A 381 -1.13 -17.11 20.70
N HIS A 382 -0.74 -15.83 20.57
CA HIS A 382 -1.68 -14.74 20.40
C HIS A 382 -2.42 -14.83 19.05
N GLY A 383 -1.70 -15.17 17.97
CA GLY A 383 -2.29 -15.40 16.65
C GLY A 383 -3.34 -16.51 16.64
N ARG A 384 -3.14 -17.61 17.40
CA ARG A 384 -4.14 -18.66 17.57
C ARG A 384 -5.41 -18.13 18.25
N ASN A 385 -5.27 -17.27 19.27
CA ASN A 385 -6.42 -16.64 19.90
C ASN A 385 -7.17 -15.72 18.92
N LEU A 386 -6.46 -15.00 18.04
CA LEU A 386 -7.08 -14.20 16.99
C LEU A 386 -7.82 -15.08 15.97
N ALA A 387 -7.19 -16.15 15.49
CA ALA A 387 -7.77 -17.09 14.53
C ALA A 387 -9.00 -17.83 15.08
N ALA A 388 -9.08 -18.00 16.40
CA ALA A 388 -10.22 -18.61 17.06
C ALA A 388 -11.50 -17.77 16.96
N LEU A 389 -11.39 -16.45 16.72
CA LEU A 389 -12.54 -15.57 16.58
C LEU A 389 -12.97 -15.48 15.11
N PRO A 390 -14.24 -15.74 14.78
CA PRO A 390 -14.73 -15.71 13.40
C PRO A 390 -14.98 -14.29 12.90
N CYS A 391 -13.94 -13.45 12.92
CA CYS A 391 -13.97 -12.09 12.47
C CYS A 391 -12.60 -11.69 11.91
N HIS A 392 -12.53 -10.50 11.34
CA HIS A 392 -11.27 -9.96 10.83
C HIS A 392 -10.22 -9.86 11.94
N PRO A 393 -8.91 -10.16 11.70
CA PRO A 393 -7.86 -10.14 12.73
C PRO A 393 -7.77 -8.83 13.52
N ARG A 394 -8.04 -7.68 12.90
CA ARG A 394 -8.10 -6.38 13.57
C ARG A 394 -9.21 -6.32 14.62
N VAL A 395 -10.40 -6.82 14.27
CA VAL A 395 -11.55 -6.87 15.18
C VAL A 395 -11.29 -7.87 16.31
N ALA A 396 -10.73 -9.04 15.97
CA ALA A 396 -10.31 -10.03 16.95
C ALA A 396 -9.32 -9.42 17.96
N GLN A 397 -8.34 -8.66 17.48
CA GLN A 397 -7.38 -7.95 18.33
C GLN A 397 -8.06 -7.01 19.33
N MET A 398 -9.05 -6.22 18.86
CA MET A 398 -9.82 -5.32 19.69
C MET A 398 -10.56 -6.08 20.81
N LEU A 399 -11.25 -7.17 20.46
CA LEU A 399 -11.99 -8.00 21.41
C LEU A 399 -11.06 -8.64 22.46
N LEU A 400 -9.88 -9.10 22.07
CA LEU A 400 -8.89 -9.70 22.96
C LEU A 400 -8.16 -8.68 23.84
N LYS A 401 -8.09 -7.41 23.41
CA LYS A 401 -7.49 -6.33 24.20
C LYS A 401 -8.41 -5.77 25.29
N ALA A 402 -9.68 -6.05 25.21
CA ALA A 402 -10.65 -5.70 26.27
C ALA A 402 -10.45 -6.61 27.49
N ASP A 403 -9.99 -6.05 28.58
CA ASP A 403 -9.56 -6.76 29.81
C ASP A 403 -10.65 -6.83 30.88
N THR A 404 -11.60 -5.87 30.90
CA THR A 404 -12.72 -5.87 31.84
C THR A 404 -14.04 -6.30 31.17
N PRO A 405 -15.06 -6.75 31.92
CA PRO A 405 -16.37 -7.07 31.35
C PRO A 405 -17.00 -5.92 30.59
N GLU A 406 -16.90 -4.70 31.12
CA GLU A 406 -17.47 -3.48 30.50
C GLU A 406 -16.76 -3.18 29.18
N ARG A 407 -15.43 -3.24 29.16
CA ARG A 407 -14.63 -3.06 27.90
C ARG A 407 -14.90 -4.16 26.90
N LYS A 408 -15.13 -5.41 27.32
CA LYS A 408 -15.53 -6.51 26.43
C LYS A 408 -16.90 -6.28 25.82
N ALA A 409 -17.86 -5.76 26.63
CA ALA A 409 -19.17 -5.39 26.11
C ALA A 409 -19.08 -4.23 25.11
N LEU A 410 -18.27 -3.20 25.41
CA LEU A 410 -17.99 -2.09 24.51
C LEU A 410 -17.30 -2.55 23.22
N ALA A 411 -16.30 -3.43 23.31
CA ALA A 411 -15.60 -3.99 22.15
C ALA A 411 -16.55 -4.81 21.26
N ALA A 412 -17.50 -5.55 21.86
CA ALA A 412 -18.52 -6.29 21.11
C ALA A 412 -19.49 -5.35 20.36
N ASP A 413 -19.86 -4.23 20.98
CA ASP A 413 -20.68 -3.20 20.34
C ASP A 413 -19.92 -2.51 19.19
N LEU A 414 -18.65 -2.15 19.41
CA LEU A 414 -17.77 -1.60 18.37
C LEU A 414 -17.56 -2.55 17.20
N ALA A 415 -17.34 -3.85 17.50
CA ALA A 415 -17.18 -4.88 16.46
C ALA A 415 -18.42 -4.96 15.55
N ALA A 416 -19.61 -4.91 16.15
CA ALA A 416 -20.86 -4.93 15.39
C ALA A 416 -21.04 -3.65 14.53
N LEU A 417 -20.64 -2.49 15.04
CA LEU A 417 -20.69 -1.22 14.30
C LEU A 417 -19.68 -1.20 13.14
N LEU A 418 -18.53 -1.84 13.29
CA LEU A 418 -17.52 -1.91 12.24
C LEU A 418 -17.89 -2.89 11.12
N GLU A 419 -18.64 -3.97 11.42
CA GLU A 419 -19.07 -4.97 10.43
C GLU A 419 -20.29 -4.54 9.60
N GLU A 420 -21.10 -3.63 10.11
CA GLU A 420 -22.36 -3.26 9.49
C GLU A 420 -22.34 -1.83 8.96
N LYS A 421 -23.19 -1.58 7.96
CA LYS A 421 -23.39 -0.23 7.46
C LYS A 421 -23.98 0.64 8.56
N ASP A 422 -23.39 1.81 8.77
CA ASP A 422 -23.90 2.81 9.69
C ASP A 422 -25.36 3.17 9.37
N PRO A 423 -26.28 3.00 10.33
CA PRO A 423 -27.69 3.35 10.12
C PRO A 423 -27.99 4.84 10.26
N LEU A 424 -27.07 5.62 10.85
CA LEU A 424 -27.24 7.06 11.01
C LEU A 424 -26.92 7.77 9.70
N ASP A 425 -27.79 8.66 9.31
CA ASP A 425 -27.58 9.61 8.22
C ASP A 425 -27.09 10.93 8.83
N THR A 426 -25.82 10.98 9.21
CA THR A 426 -25.19 12.12 9.87
C THR A 426 -23.80 12.39 9.31
N VAL A 427 -23.38 13.62 9.40
CA VAL A 427 -22.01 14.05 9.05
C VAL A 427 -21.02 13.83 10.20
N GLU A 428 -21.51 13.61 11.42
CA GLU A 428 -20.67 13.37 12.59
C GLU A 428 -20.02 11.97 12.54
N ALA A 429 -18.70 11.93 12.72
CA ALA A 429 -17.92 10.70 12.72
C ALA A 429 -17.80 10.03 14.10
N GLY A 430 -18.27 10.70 15.17
CA GLY A 430 -18.13 10.23 16.53
C GLY A 430 -18.79 8.85 16.75
N VAL A 431 -18.03 7.87 17.24
CA VAL A 431 -18.55 6.53 17.56
C VAL A 431 -19.57 6.57 18.71
N TYR A 432 -19.43 7.53 19.59
CA TYR A 432 -20.26 7.70 20.78
C TYR A 432 -21.77 7.80 20.46
N ILE A 433 -22.15 8.60 19.46
CA ILE A 433 -23.55 8.73 19.06
C ILE A 433 -24.14 7.42 18.54
N ARG A 434 -23.32 6.60 17.88
CA ARG A 434 -23.72 5.27 17.38
C ARG A 434 -23.87 4.25 18.50
N LEU A 435 -22.99 4.30 19.47
CA LEU A 435 -23.08 3.45 20.66
C LEU A 435 -24.34 3.78 21.48
N ARG A 436 -24.65 5.06 21.69
CA ARG A 436 -25.89 5.48 22.33
C ARG A 436 -27.12 5.01 21.56
N ALA A 437 -27.16 5.26 20.24
CA ALA A 437 -28.27 4.83 19.40
C ALA A 437 -28.46 3.30 19.41
N LEU A 438 -27.38 2.51 19.46
CA LEU A 438 -27.45 1.05 19.60
C LEU A 438 -28.04 0.63 20.94
N ARG A 439 -27.67 1.31 22.02
CA ARG A 439 -28.19 1.05 23.37
C ARG A 439 -29.66 1.42 23.53
N ASP A 440 -30.04 2.58 22.96
CA ASP A 440 -31.44 3.03 22.92
C ASP A 440 -32.32 2.06 22.09
N ALA A 441 -31.79 1.51 21.00
CA ALA A 441 -32.50 0.52 20.18
C ALA A 441 -32.73 -0.81 20.92
N ARG A 442 -31.77 -1.23 21.76
CA ARG A 442 -31.95 -2.42 22.63
C ARG A 442 -33.08 -2.23 23.63
N SER A 443 -33.14 -1.07 24.28
CA SER A 443 -34.16 -0.78 25.31
C SER A 443 -35.56 -0.58 24.73
N SER A 444 -35.65 0.01 23.52
CA SER A 444 -36.94 0.41 22.92
C SER A 444 -37.65 -0.70 22.13
N ARG A 445 -37.04 -1.86 21.90
CA ARG A 445 -37.53 -2.99 21.09
C ARG A 445 -38.09 -2.57 19.72
N ARG A 446 -37.68 -1.41 19.20
CA ARG A 446 -38.12 -0.93 17.89
C ARG A 446 -37.53 -1.78 16.76
N GLU A 447 -38.37 -2.25 15.83
CA GLU A 447 -37.90 -2.90 14.60
C GLU A 447 -37.16 -1.89 13.72
N GLY A 448 -35.99 -2.29 13.18
CA GLY A 448 -35.20 -1.41 12.32
C GLY A 448 -33.78 -1.90 12.06
N ARG A 449 -32.98 -1.06 11.43
CA ARG A 449 -31.60 -1.35 11.05
C ARG A 449 -30.72 -1.67 12.27
N TRP A 450 -31.00 -1.07 13.42
CA TRP A 450 -30.29 -1.30 14.67
C TRP A 450 -30.41 -2.73 15.21
N ASN A 451 -31.54 -3.40 14.96
CA ASN A 451 -31.78 -4.76 15.46
C ASN A 451 -30.76 -5.77 14.91
N ARG A 452 -30.23 -5.54 13.70
CA ARG A 452 -29.20 -6.40 13.14
C ARG A 452 -27.87 -6.18 13.85
N ILE A 453 -27.46 -4.91 14.05
CA ILE A 453 -26.26 -4.55 14.78
C ILE A 453 -26.33 -5.08 16.21
N ALA A 454 -27.47 -4.91 16.88
CA ALA A 454 -27.70 -5.42 18.24
C ALA A 454 -27.53 -6.94 18.35
N ARG A 455 -28.05 -7.69 17.35
CA ARG A 455 -27.88 -9.16 17.29
C ARG A 455 -26.42 -9.56 17.06
N ILE A 456 -25.70 -8.86 16.21
CA ILE A 456 -24.27 -9.12 15.99
C ILE A 456 -23.49 -8.81 17.28
N ALA A 457 -23.75 -7.68 17.92
CA ALA A 457 -23.15 -7.33 19.20
C ALA A 457 -23.44 -8.38 20.29
N GLU A 458 -24.67 -8.91 20.35
CA GLU A 458 -25.04 -10.02 21.25
C GLU A 458 -24.21 -11.29 20.95
N GLN A 459 -24.01 -11.61 19.67
CA GLN A 459 -23.20 -12.76 19.27
C GLN A 459 -21.73 -12.59 19.69
N TYR A 460 -21.15 -11.38 19.54
CA TYR A 460 -19.82 -11.08 20.02
C TYR A 460 -19.75 -11.15 21.55
N ARG A 461 -20.75 -10.62 22.28
CA ARG A 461 -20.79 -10.73 23.76
C ARG A 461 -20.84 -12.18 24.22
N LYS A 462 -21.66 -13.04 23.58
CA LYS A 462 -21.68 -14.48 23.87
C LYS A 462 -20.32 -15.12 23.62
N MET A 463 -19.64 -14.74 22.58
CA MET A 463 -18.29 -15.23 22.23
C MET A 463 -17.25 -14.86 23.29
N VAL A 464 -17.26 -13.62 23.78
CA VAL A 464 -16.33 -13.15 24.83
C VAL A 464 -16.89 -13.35 26.25
N ARG A 465 -18.06 -14.01 26.39
CA ARG A 465 -18.73 -14.42 27.65
C ARG A 465 -19.01 -13.26 28.60
N VAL A 466 -19.61 -12.19 28.08
CA VAL A 466 -20.01 -11.01 28.86
C VAL A 466 -21.48 -10.68 28.63
N GLN A 467 -22.08 -10.02 29.61
CA GLN A 467 -23.42 -9.45 29.51
C GLN A 467 -23.37 -8.12 28.75
N GLU A 468 -24.55 -7.61 28.37
CA GLU A 468 -24.63 -6.25 27.81
C GLU A 468 -24.37 -5.20 28.89
N ASP A 469 -23.70 -4.13 28.47
CA ASP A 469 -23.55 -2.94 29.29
C ASP A 469 -24.29 -1.78 28.63
N ASN A 470 -25.22 -1.19 29.37
CA ASN A 470 -26.08 -0.08 28.92
C ASN A 470 -25.70 1.27 29.57
N GLN A 471 -24.59 1.33 30.31
CA GLN A 471 -24.07 2.60 30.83
C GLN A 471 -23.55 3.47 29.67
N ASP A 472 -23.53 4.79 29.86
CA ASP A 472 -22.98 5.68 28.84
C ASP A 472 -21.50 5.32 28.57
N PRO A 473 -21.14 5.08 27.28
CA PRO A 473 -19.79 4.66 26.93
C PRO A 473 -18.79 5.81 27.08
N ASP A 474 -17.62 5.52 27.62
CA ASP A 474 -16.52 6.47 27.58
C ASP A 474 -15.95 6.56 26.16
N PRO A 475 -15.97 7.73 25.51
CA PRO A 475 -15.42 7.90 24.16
C PRO A 475 -13.93 7.56 24.08
N PHE A 476 -13.14 7.81 25.12
CA PHE A 476 -11.71 7.52 25.15
C PHE A 476 -11.43 6.00 25.26
N GLU A 477 -12.25 5.27 26.02
CA GLU A 477 -12.17 3.82 26.02
C GLU A 477 -12.51 3.21 24.66
N ALA A 478 -13.55 3.74 23.98
CA ALA A 478 -13.83 3.36 22.62
C ALA A 478 -12.63 3.66 21.68
N GLY A 479 -11.97 4.79 21.89
CA GLY A 479 -10.75 5.17 21.17
C GLY A 479 -9.61 4.19 21.39
N THR A 480 -9.34 3.77 22.63
CA THR A 480 -8.28 2.79 22.90
C THR A 480 -8.53 1.44 22.26
N LEU A 481 -9.80 1.00 22.23
CA LEU A 481 -10.19 -0.25 21.57
C LEU A 481 -10.09 -0.17 20.04
N LEU A 482 -10.53 0.94 19.44
CA LEU A 482 -10.36 1.18 18.00
C LEU A 482 -8.89 1.27 17.59
N ALA A 483 -8.04 1.95 18.38
CA ALA A 483 -6.61 2.00 18.13
C ALA A 483 -5.95 0.62 18.16
N ALA A 484 -6.45 -0.31 18.99
CA ALA A 484 -5.97 -1.69 19.01
C ALA A 484 -6.30 -2.45 17.72
N ALA A 485 -7.46 -2.16 17.11
CA ALA A 485 -7.87 -2.74 15.83
C ALA A 485 -7.12 -2.10 14.64
N TYR A 486 -6.91 -0.80 14.69
CA TYR A 486 -6.41 0.01 13.59
C TYR A 486 -5.24 0.90 14.01
N PRO A 487 -4.10 0.34 14.45
CA PRO A 487 -2.96 1.16 14.92
C PRO A 487 -2.42 2.09 13.83
N GLY A 488 -2.44 1.68 12.56
CA GLY A 488 -2.06 2.51 11.41
C GLY A 488 -3.01 3.69 11.12
N TRP A 489 -4.19 3.70 11.74
CA TRP A 489 -5.21 4.75 11.60
C TRP A 489 -5.34 5.62 12.85
N ILE A 490 -4.39 5.54 13.78
CA ILE A 490 -4.23 6.57 14.79
C ILE A 490 -3.88 7.86 14.05
N ALA A 491 -4.61 8.93 14.37
CA ALA A 491 -4.54 10.18 13.65
C ALA A 491 -4.21 11.33 14.59
N LYS A 492 -3.34 12.24 14.15
CA LYS A 492 -2.98 13.47 14.85
C LYS A 492 -3.51 14.69 14.10
N ALA A 493 -4.03 15.67 14.81
CA ALA A 493 -4.45 16.94 14.22
C ALA A 493 -3.32 17.56 13.38
N TRP A 494 -3.65 17.87 12.11
CA TRP A 494 -2.67 18.41 11.16
C TRP A 494 -2.45 19.92 11.33
N LYS A 495 -3.54 20.63 11.56
CA LYS A 495 -3.53 22.05 11.94
C LYS A 495 -4.68 22.26 12.91
N GLU A 496 -4.44 23.00 13.99
CA GLU A 496 -5.44 23.26 15.01
C GLU A 496 -6.73 23.84 14.39
N GLY A 497 -7.87 23.28 14.79
CA GLY A 497 -9.20 23.79 14.47
C GLY A 497 -9.73 23.54 13.06
N VAL A 498 -9.06 22.76 12.21
CA VAL A 498 -9.50 22.57 10.79
C VAL A 498 -10.18 21.22 10.55
N GLY A 499 -10.28 20.33 11.55
CA GLY A 499 -10.82 18.96 11.35
C GLY A 499 -9.99 18.07 10.43
N ARG A 500 -8.74 18.44 10.16
CA ARG A 500 -7.80 17.67 9.35
C ARG A 500 -6.80 16.93 10.21
N PHE A 501 -6.52 15.70 9.85
CA PHE A 501 -5.66 14.81 10.61
C PHE A 501 -4.66 14.12 9.68
N CYS A 502 -3.45 13.86 10.20
CA CYS A 502 -2.48 12.99 9.58
C CYS A 502 -2.55 11.61 10.27
N LEU A 503 -2.69 10.55 9.50
CA LEU A 503 -2.73 9.17 9.99
C LEU A 503 -1.31 8.66 10.29
N ALA A 504 -1.19 7.68 11.17
CA ALA A 504 0.08 7.02 11.46
C ALA A 504 0.75 6.41 10.22
N GLY A 505 -0.01 6.07 9.19
CA GLY A 505 0.48 5.65 7.88
C GLY A 505 1.00 6.79 6.99
N GLY A 506 0.75 8.06 7.34
CA GLY A 506 1.18 9.24 6.58
C GLY A 506 0.10 9.87 5.70
N ASP A 507 -1.06 9.22 5.51
CA ASP A 507 -2.17 9.77 4.73
C ASP A 507 -2.89 10.88 5.48
N LEU A 508 -3.50 11.81 4.72
CA LEU A 508 -4.35 12.86 5.28
C LEU A 508 -5.82 12.43 5.27
N ALA A 509 -6.53 12.73 6.35
CA ALA A 509 -7.97 12.52 6.46
C ALA A 509 -8.64 13.66 7.21
N ALA A 510 -9.96 13.82 7.05
CA ALA A 510 -10.70 14.88 7.70
C ALA A 510 -12.06 14.39 8.22
N VAL A 511 -12.50 15.00 9.31
CA VAL A 511 -13.91 15.02 9.74
C VAL A 511 -14.57 16.31 9.26
N ASP A 512 -15.90 16.38 9.33
CA ASP A 512 -16.59 17.63 9.09
C ASP A 512 -16.13 18.69 10.11
N PRO A 513 -15.86 19.94 9.71
CA PRO A 513 -15.44 20.97 10.65
C PRO A 513 -16.44 21.25 11.79
N ALA A 514 -17.72 20.91 11.60
CA ALA A 514 -18.76 21.01 12.63
C ALA A 514 -18.78 19.80 13.59
N ASP A 515 -18.03 18.73 13.28
CA ASP A 515 -17.95 17.57 14.14
C ASP A 515 -17.20 17.91 15.44
N PRO A 516 -17.70 17.53 16.62
CA PRO A 516 -16.98 17.72 17.88
C PRO A 516 -15.57 17.14 17.88
N LEU A 517 -15.32 16.07 17.11
CA LEU A 517 -14.00 15.46 16.97
C LEU A 517 -12.98 16.36 16.24
N ALA A 518 -13.42 17.40 15.52
CA ALA A 518 -12.53 18.33 14.83
C ALA A 518 -11.58 19.08 15.78
N ALA A 519 -11.95 19.20 17.05
CA ALA A 519 -11.15 19.83 18.11
C ALA A 519 -10.19 18.85 18.83
N SER A 520 -10.26 17.55 18.54
CA SER A 520 -9.43 16.55 19.20
C SER A 520 -7.98 16.61 18.68
N GLU A 521 -7.00 16.47 19.58
CA GLU A 521 -5.58 16.36 19.18
C GLU A 521 -5.29 15.02 18.52
N TRP A 522 -5.88 13.95 19.07
CA TRP A 522 -5.66 12.57 18.60
C TRP A 522 -6.98 11.83 18.42
N LEU A 523 -7.06 11.04 17.37
CA LEU A 523 -8.20 10.18 17.08
C LEU A 523 -7.73 8.74 16.81
N ALA A 524 -8.56 7.77 17.18
CA ALA A 524 -8.56 6.43 16.63
C ALA A 524 -9.66 6.35 15.57
N VAL A 525 -9.27 6.07 14.33
CA VAL A 525 -10.20 5.98 13.20
C VAL A 525 -10.61 4.52 13.00
N GLY A 526 -11.91 4.26 12.90
CA GLY A 526 -12.49 2.93 12.67
C GLY A 526 -13.05 2.75 11.26
N SER A 527 -13.40 3.84 10.59
CA SER A 527 -13.88 3.82 9.20
C SER A 527 -13.51 5.10 8.48
N LEU A 528 -12.92 4.95 7.30
CA LEU A 528 -12.52 6.08 6.50
C LEU A 528 -12.69 5.77 5.00
N HIS A 529 -12.97 6.79 4.20
CA HIS A 529 -12.93 6.74 2.74
C HIS A 529 -11.65 7.44 2.27
N ALA A 530 -10.71 6.65 1.77
CA ALA A 530 -9.47 7.20 1.25
C ALA A 530 -9.67 7.78 -0.16
N VAL A 531 -9.01 8.92 -0.43
CA VAL A 531 -8.97 9.54 -1.76
C VAL A 531 -7.52 9.50 -2.24
N PRO A 532 -7.22 8.88 -3.39
CA PRO A 532 -5.87 8.83 -3.93
C PRO A 532 -5.24 10.22 -4.08
N GLY A 533 -4.12 10.47 -3.37
CA GLY A 533 -3.44 11.77 -3.42
C GLY A 533 -4.20 12.95 -2.81
N GLY A 534 -5.33 12.71 -2.14
CA GLY A 534 -6.20 13.71 -1.54
C GLY A 534 -6.40 13.53 -0.04
N VAL A 535 -7.34 14.29 0.52
CA VAL A 535 -7.74 14.19 1.92
C VAL A 535 -8.90 13.20 2.01
N GLY A 536 -8.72 12.09 2.72
CA GLY A 536 -9.76 11.10 2.98
C GLY A 536 -10.86 11.67 3.90
N ARG A 537 -12.04 11.04 3.87
CA ARG A 537 -13.13 11.39 4.80
C ARG A 537 -13.27 10.33 5.89
N ILE A 538 -13.24 10.75 7.14
CA ILE A 538 -13.48 9.91 8.31
C ILE A 538 -14.99 9.77 8.54
N PHE A 539 -15.46 8.53 8.67
CA PHE A 539 -16.87 8.22 8.94
C PHE A 539 -17.10 7.67 10.35
N LEU A 540 -16.08 7.08 10.96
CA LEU A 540 -16.16 6.57 12.32
C LEU A 540 -14.83 6.79 13.02
N ALA A 541 -14.85 7.49 14.14
CA ALA A 541 -13.67 7.72 14.97
C ALA A 541 -14.05 7.93 16.43
N ALA A 542 -13.05 7.81 17.31
CA ALA A 542 -13.15 8.17 18.71
C ALA A 542 -11.90 8.94 19.15
N PRO A 543 -11.98 9.80 20.19
CA PRO A 543 -10.84 10.53 20.70
C PRO A 543 -9.85 9.60 21.41
N LEU A 544 -8.57 10.00 21.41
CA LEU A 544 -7.49 9.35 22.16
C LEU A 544 -6.81 10.36 23.06
N GLY A 545 -6.47 9.93 24.28
CA GLY A 545 -5.58 10.67 25.15
C GLY A 545 -4.10 10.41 24.82
N ALA A 546 -3.23 11.34 25.20
CA ALA A 546 -1.78 11.17 25.00
C ALA A 546 -1.21 9.93 25.73
N SER A 547 -1.81 9.53 26.87
CA SER A 547 -1.47 8.32 27.61
C SER A 547 -1.74 7.05 26.83
N ASP A 548 -2.78 7.06 25.99
CA ASP A 548 -3.26 5.89 25.25
C ASP A 548 -2.35 5.54 24.07
N LEU A 549 -1.47 6.46 23.69
CA LEU A 549 -0.49 6.28 22.63
C LEU A 549 0.73 5.44 23.06
N LYS A 550 0.97 5.28 24.38
CA LYS A 550 2.16 4.57 24.90
C LYS A 550 2.37 3.18 24.28
N PRO A 551 1.34 2.31 24.12
CA PRO A 551 1.50 0.98 23.53
C PRO A 551 1.94 0.98 22.08
N TYR A 552 1.66 2.06 21.35
CA TYR A 552 1.95 2.23 19.90
C TYR A 552 3.20 3.05 19.64
N THR A 553 3.77 3.67 20.69
CA THR A 553 4.91 4.55 20.58
C THR A 553 6.19 3.75 20.45
N ARG A 554 6.93 3.99 19.37
CA ARG A 554 8.30 3.48 19.18
C ARG A 554 9.29 4.62 19.35
N ARG A 555 10.38 4.37 20.08
CA ARG A 555 11.49 5.33 20.19
C ARG A 555 12.44 5.11 19.03
N ARG A 556 12.85 6.21 18.41
CA ARG A 556 13.84 6.20 17.35
C ARG A 556 14.81 7.36 17.60
N ASP A 557 16.09 7.05 17.63
CA ASP A 557 17.13 8.06 17.63
C ASP A 557 17.38 8.48 16.18
N VAL A 558 17.29 9.77 15.94
CA VAL A 558 17.47 10.38 14.64
C VAL A 558 18.70 11.26 14.72
N VAL A 559 19.72 10.88 13.97
CA VAL A 559 20.91 11.69 13.75
C VAL A 559 20.95 12.04 12.28
N ALA A 560 20.82 13.29 11.95
CA ALA A 560 20.75 13.77 10.57
C ALA A 560 21.44 15.12 10.44
N TRP A 561 21.83 15.49 9.23
CA TRP A 561 22.31 16.84 8.94
C TRP A 561 21.10 17.76 8.66
N ASP A 562 21.05 18.89 9.36
CA ASP A 562 20.09 19.96 9.09
C ASP A 562 20.74 21.01 8.18
N SER A 563 20.42 20.95 6.90
CA SER A 563 20.93 21.89 5.89
C SER A 563 20.54 23.35 6.15
N ARG A 564 19.44 23.59 6.89
CA ARG A 564 19.02 24.96 7.21
C ARG A 564 19.81 25.57 8.36
N GLN A 565 20.15 24.75 9.34
CA GLN A 565 20.97 25.18 10.50
C GLN A 565 22.47 24.97 10.26
N GLY A 566 22.84 24.18 9.26
CA GLY A 566 24.20 23.80 8.97
C GLY A 566 24.86 23.05 10.13
N SER A 567 24.14 22.13 10.75
CA SER A 567 24.61 21.38 11.92
C SER A 567 24.00 19.97 11.99
N VAL A 568 24.68 19.09 12.73
CA VAL A 568 24.14 17.78 13.06
C VAL A 568 22.97 17.94 14.03
N LEU A 569 21.80 17.48 13.63
CA LEU A 569 20.60 17.38 14.44
C LEU A 569 20.54 15.98 15.07
N ALA A 570 20.61 15.91 16.38
CA ALA A 570 20.47 14.67 17.12
C ALA A 570 19.27 14.75 18.07
N ARG A 571 18.30 13.88 17.86
CA ARG A 571 17.09 13.86 18.68
C ARG A 571 16.52 12.47 18.83
N ARG A 572 15.96 12.20 19.98
CA ARG A 572 15.15 11.02 20.27
C ARG A 572 13.71 11.34 19.99
N GLU A 573 13.13 10.70 19.02
CA GLU A 573 11.73 10.82 18.67
C GLU A 573 10.94 9.64 19.24
N SER A 574 9.86 9.96 19.92
CA SER A 574 8.80 9.01 20.23
C SER A 574 7.74 9.15 19.14
N ARG A 575 7.50 8.08 18.37
CA ARG A 575 6.61 8.12 17.20
C ARG A 575 5.56 7.03 17.24
N VAL A 576 4.38 7.35 16.72
CA VAL A 576 3.36 6.38 16.32
C VAL A 576 3.31 6.35 14.80
N GLY A 577 3.87 5.32 14.20
CA GLY A 577 4.10 5.30 12.76
C GLY A 577 4.94 6.50 12.30
N GLN A 578 4.38 7.31 11.38
CA GLN A 578 5.02 8.53 10.90
C GLN A 578 4.77 9.76 11.80
N LEU A 579 3.90 9.67 12.81
CA LEU A 579 3.51 10.78 13.66
C LEU A 579 4.50 10.97 14.82
N ALA A 580 5.04 12.15 14.96
CA ALA A 580 5.84 12.51 16.13
C ALA A 580 4.93 12.81 17.32
N VAL A 581 5.09 12.05 18.40
CA VAL A 581 4.40 12.26 19.69
C VAL A 581 5.20 13.22 20.55
N SER A 582 6.50 12.97 20.68
CA SER A 582 7.43 13.85 21.40
C SER A 582 8.82 13.78 20.78
N THR A 583 9.55 14.84 20.95
CA THR A 583 10.94 14.96 20.50
C THR A 583 11.79 15.49 21.65
N GLN A 584 12.88 14.80 21.94
CA GLN A 584 13.83 15.20 22.98
C GLN A 584 15.22 15.30 22.36
N PRO A 585 16.04 16.30 22.72
CA PRO A 585 17.44 16.35 22.30
C PRO A 585 18.17 15.05 22.74
N LEU A 586 19.00 14.52 21.86
CA LEU A 586 19.88 13.40 22.17
C LEU A 586 21.27 13.95 22.48
N SER A 587 21.69 13.83 23.75
CA SER A 587 22.96 14.36 24.22
C SER A 587 24.15 13.41 24.04
N ASP A 588 23.88 12.13 23.91
CA ASP A 588 24.91 11.09 23.78
C ASP A 588 24.75 10.37 22.43
N VAL A 589 25.42 10.92 21.43
CA VAL A 589 25.41 10.40 20.06
C VAL A 589 26.74 9.70 19.80
N PRO A 590 26.74 8.44 19.36
CA PRO A 590 27.97 7.76 18.95
C PRO A 590 28.72 8.57 17.88
N ARG A 591 30.02 8.75 18.10
CA ARG A 591 30.87 9.52 17.18
C ARG A 591 30.78 9.02 15.73
N GLU A 592 30.70 7.71 15.56
CA GLU A 592 30.57 7.06 14.26
C GLU A 592 29.33 7.54 13.48
N GLU A 593 28.21 7.72 14.20
CA GLU A 593 26.98 8.25 13.61
C GLU A 593 27.11 9.70 13.15
N ILE A 594 27.78 10.56 13.96
CA ILE A 594 28.04 11.95 13.59
C ILE A 594 28.92 12.00 12.35
N VAL A 595 30.01 11.22 12.34
CA VAL A 595 30.94 11.13 11.21
C VAL A 595 30.23 10.68 9.96
N ARG A 596 29.42 9.63 10.03
CA ARG A 596 28.63 9.12 8.91
C ARG A 596 27.73 10.19 8.32
N VAL A 597 26.96 10.87 9.18
CA VAL A 597 26.01 11.91 8.78
C VAL A 597 26.72 13.12 8.16
N VAL A 598 27.86 13.54 8.71
CA VAL A 598 28.65 14.65 8.15
C VAL A 598 29.26 14.28 6.80
N CYS A 599 29.78 13.06 6.65
CA CYS A 599 30.32 12.59 5.37
C CYS A 599 29.23 12.53 4.28
N GLU A 600 28.03 12.03 4.62
CA GLU A 600 26.90 12.02 3.70
C GLU A 600 26.45 13.45 3.32
N ALA A 601 26.45 14.35 4.28
CA ALA A 601 26.11 15.75 4.05
C ALA A 601 27.17 16.46 3.19
N ALA A 602 28.47 16.27 3.47
CA ALA A 602 29.55 16.82 2.66
C ALA A 602 29.45 16.38 1.20
N ARG A 603 29.10 15.13 0.96
CA ARG A 603 28.85 14.59 -0.38
C ARG A 603 27.68 15.28 -1.09
N LYS A 604 26.59 15.60 -0.36
CA LYS A 604 25.37 16.21 -0.93
C LYS A 604 25.49 17.72 -1.10
N GLU A 605 26.04 18.42 -0.12
CA GLU A 605 26.10 19.88 -0.06
C GLU A 605 27.40 20.45 -0.65
N GLY A 606 28.37 19.59 -0.83
CA GLY A 606 29.59 19.90 -1.57
C GLY A 606 30.41 21.03 -0.94
N THR A 607 30.80 21.98 -1.79
CA THR A 607 31.68 23.09 -1.42
C THR A 607 31.07 24.08 -0.41
N SER A 608 29.78 23.97 -0.09
CA SER A 608 29.15 24.80 0.94
C SER A 608 29.61 24.43 2.35
N MET A 609 30.03 23.17 2.56
CA MET A 609 30.43 22.64 3.87
C MET A 609 31.93 22.69 4.16
N LEU A 610 32.79 22.62 3.13
CA LEU A 610 34.24 22.56 3.25
C LEU A 610 34.88 23.76 2.52
N ASP A 611 36.04 24.23 3.00
CA ASP A 611 36.74 25.38 2.41
C ASP A 611 37.69 24.95 1.29
N PHE A 612 37.19 24.95 0.05
CA PHE A 612 38.01 24.77 -1.16
C PHE A 612 38.72 26.09 -1.54
N SER A 613 39.59 26.55 -0.66
CA SER A 613 40.39 27.77 -0.85
C SER A 613 41.24 27.72 -2.13
N ASP A 614 41.76 28.88 -2.52
CA ASP A 614 42.67 29.01 -3.65
C ASP A 614 43.92 28.11 -3.52
N GLU A 615 44.35 27.82 -2.29
CA GLU A 615 45.49 26.92 -2.04
C GLU A 615 45.11 25.47 -2.32
N VAL A 616 43.91 25.05 -1.86
CA VAL A 616 43.36 23.70 -2.14
C VAL A 616 43.22 23.51 -3.63
N GLN A 617 42.59 24.45 -4.33
CA GLN A 617 42.39 24.37 -5.77
C GLN A 617 43.76 24.37 -6.54
N ASN A 618 44.77 25.09 -6.06
CA ASN A 618 46.10 25.04 -6.65
C ASN A 618 46.74 23.66 -6.47
N LEU A 619 46.58 23.05 -5.29
CA LEU A 619 47.07 21.69 -5.03
C LEU A 619 46.38 20.68 -5.97
N GLN A 620 45.05 20.73 -6.09
CA GLN A 620 44.29 19.90 -7.00
C GLN A 620 44.82 19.99 -8.45
N ARG A 621 45.06 21.22 -8.93
CA ARG A 621 45.59 21.47 -10.26
C ARG A 621 47.00 20.95 -10.42
N ARG A 622 47.84 21.09 -9.41
CA ARG A 622 49.23 20.56 -9.43
C ARG A 622 49.23 19.05 -9.57
N VAL A 623 48.44 18.37 -8.75
CA VAL A 623 48.31 16.89 -8.82
C VAL A 623 47.78 16.45 -10.19
N ALA A 624 46.69 17.06 -10.69
CA ALA A 624 46.15 16.76 -11.99
C ALA A 624 47.13 17.00 -13.15
N THR A 625 47.95 18.08 -13.03
CA THR A 625 48.97 18.39 -14.01
C THR A 625 50.07 17.35 -14.01
N VAL A 626 50.56 16.95 -12.83
CA VAL A 626 51.61 15.91 -12.75
C VAL A 626 51.05 14.56 -13.23
N ALA A 627 49.83 14.22 -12.89
CA ALA A 627 49.14 12.97 -13.36
C ALA A 627 49.06 12.93 -14.90
N ALA A 628 48.79 14.09 -15.56
CA ALA A 628 48.76 14.19 -17.01
C ALA A 628 50.16 14.11 -17.63
N TRP A 629 51.20 14.64 -16.97
CA TRP A 629 52.58 14.60 -17.46
C TRP A 629 53.25 13.23 -17.22
N HIS A 630 52.90 12.58 -16.12
CA HIS A 630 53.51 11.35 -15.61
C HIS A 630 52.49 10.34 -15.20
N PRO A 631 51.78 9.71 -16.17
CA PRO A 631 50.75 8.68 -15.85
C PRO A 631 51.27 7.50 -15.07
N GLU A 632 52.57 7.25 -15.18
CA GLU A 632 53.28 6.16 -14.49
C GLU A 632 53.34 6.33 -12.95
N LEU A 633 53.05 7.54 -12.45
CA LEU A 633 53.06 7.81 -11.00
C LEU A 633 51.72 7.40 -10.32
N ASP A 634 50.72 7.04 -11.11
CA ASP A 634 49.39 6.59 -10.65
C ASP A 634 48.81 7.50 -9.54
N LEU A 635 48.84 8.81 -9.79
CA LEU A 635 48.35 9.82 -8.83
C LEU A 635 46.83 9.75 -8.75
N PRO A 636 46.25 9.84 -7.52
CA PRO A 636 44.78 9.83 -7.36
C PRO A 636 44.18 11.12 -7.96
N ASP A 637 42.94 10.97 -8.47
CA ASP A 637 42.15 12.13 -8.86
C ASP A 637 41.69 12.89 -7.60
N LEU A 638 42.22 14.11 -7.46
CA LEU A 638 41.85 15.04 -6.39
C LEU A 638 40.85 16.12 -6.86
N SER A 639 40.12 15.89 -7.93
CA SER A 639 39.03 16.81 -8.33
C SER A 639 38.04 16.99 -7.20
N THR A 640 37.39 18.15 -7.13
CA THR A 640 36.42 18.45 -6.07
C THR A 640 35.30 17.40 -5.98
N GLU A 641 34.84 16.91 -7.13
CA GLU A 641 33.82 15.88 -7.21
C GLU A 641 34.31 14.55 -6.58
N THR A 642 35.47 14.07 -7.00
CA THR A 642 36.06 12.83 -6.47
C THR A 642 36.39 12.93 -4.99
N VAL A 643 36.92 14.07 -4.54
CA VAL A 643 37.21 14.28 -3.11
C VAL A 643 35.95 14.25 -2.26
N LEU A 644 34.85 14.84 -2.73
CA LEU A 644 33.57 14.83 -2.02
C LEU A 644 32.93 13.43 -2.04
N ASP A 645 33.00 12.73 -3.15
CA ASP A 645 32.49 11.36 -3.24
C ASP A 645 33.24 10.39 -2.32
N ARG A 646 34.54 10.59 -2.16
CA ARG A 646 35.40 9.82 -1.27
C ARG A 646 35.48 10.39 0.16
N ALA A 647 34.62 11.35 0.53
CA ALA A 647 34.59 11.93 1.87
C ALA A 647 34.55 10.88 3.00
N PRO A 648 33.81 9.77 2.91
CA PRO A 648 33.83 8.72 3.93
C PRO A 648 35.20 8.08 4.19
N GLU A 649 36.15 8.14 3.24
CA GLU A 649 37.48 7.52 3.36
C GLU A 649 38.47 8.43 4.12
N TRP A 650 38.44 9.72 3.91
CA TRP A 650 39.45 10.65 4.44
C TRP A 650 38.90 11.58 5.53
N LEU A 651 37.65 12.07 5.39
CA LEU A 651 37.09 13.08 6.30
C LEU A 651 37.00 12.60 7.77
N PRO A 652 36.72 11.31 8.09
CA PRO A 652 36.70 10.82 9.47
C PRO A 652 38.01 11.12 10.27
N SER A 653 39.13 11.13 9.58
CA SER A 653 40.46 11.40 10.20
C SER A 653 40.68 12.88 10.57
N PHE A 654 39.96 13.80 9.90
CA PHE A 654 40.12 15.25 10.04
C PHE A 654 38.98 15.96 10.73
N ILE A 655 37.80 15.33 10.80
CA ILE A 655 36.55 15.91 11.33
C ILE A 655 36.65 16.25 12.83
N GLY A 656 37.46 15.52 13.60
CA GLY A 656 37.61 15.76 15.03
C GLY A 656 36.29 15.70 15.79
N LYS A 657 35.87 16.82 16.37
CA LYS A 657 34.57 17.02 17.05
C LYS A 657 33.63 17.92 16.24
N ALA A 658 33.96 18.24 15.02
CA ALA A 658 33.17 19.16 14.21
C ALA A 658 31.79 18.57 13.91
N SER A 659 30.76 19.35 14.18
CA SER A 659 29.36 19.01 14.00
C SER A 659 28.56 20.12 13.30
N THR A 660 29.24 21.22 12.96
CA THR A 660 28.64 22.37 12.29
C THR A 660 29.45 22.77 11.04
N THR A 661 28.80 23.41 10.07
CA THR A 661 29.45 23.92 8.85
C THR A 661 30.61 24.87 9.19
N ALA A 662 30.45 25.70 10.22
CA ALA A 662 31.48 26.62 10.64
C ALA A 662 32.74 25.92 11.16
N GLU A 663 32.60 24.81 11.85
CA GLU A 663 33.69 23.96 12.32
C GLU A 663 34.33 23.18 11.19
N LEU A 664 33.52 22.64 10.26
CA LEU A 664 33.99 21.88 9.11
C LEU A 664 34.81 22.73 8.14
N LYS A 665 34.47 23.99 7.97
CA LYS A 665 35.26 24.94 7.16
C LYS A 665 36.64 25.29 7.78
N ARG A 666 36.88 24.93 9.02
CA ARG A 666 38.18 25.12 9.68
C ARG A 666 39.12 23.93 9.48
N ILE A 667 38.65 22.86 8.89
CA ILE A 667 39.50 21.71 8.57
C ILE A 667 40.53 22.13 7.54
N ASP A 668 41.79 21.82 7.79
CA ASP A 668 42.86 22.02 6.81
C ASP A 668 42.69 20.99 5.67
N LEU A 669 41.99 21.46 4.65
CA LEU A 669 41.70 20.62 3.49
C LEU A 669 42.95 20.36 2.64
N CYS A 670 43.96 21.27 2.69
CA CYS A 670 45.22 21.01 2.03
C CYS A 670 45.95 19.81 2.65
N GLU A 671 46.03 19.76 3.99
CA GLU A 671 46.65 18.63 4.69
C GLU A 671 45.87 17.34 4.43
N ALA A 672 44.54 17.42 4.44
CA ALA A 672 43.66 16.27 4.13
C ALA A 672 43.92 15.73 2.72
N LEU A 673 44.02 16.62 1.72
CA LEU A 673 44.31 16.18 0.35
C LEU A 673 45.72 15.65 0.19
N TRP A 674 46.68 16.23 0.87
CA TRP A 674 48.01 15.67 0.90
C TRP A 674 48.05 14.26 1.53
N SER A 675 47.22 13.96 2.50
CA SER A 675 47.16 12.63 3.12
C SER A 675 46.67 11.53 2.19
N LEU A 676 46.03 11.90 1.09
CA LEU A 676 45.58 10.97 0.06
C LEU A 676 46.68 10.52 -0.90
N LEU A 677 47.85 11.18 -0.85
CA LEU A 677 49.04 10.79 -1.62
C LEU A 677 50.05 10.08 -0.71
N ASP A 678 50.67 9.06 -1.23
CA ASP A 678 51.79 8.42 -0.56
C ASP A 678 53.05 9.34 -0.56
N TRP A 679 54.04 8.97 0.22
CA TRP A 679 55.26 9.80 0.35
C TRP A 679 56.00 10.00 -0.98
N PRO A 680 56.26 9.01 -1.83
CA PRO A 680 56.85 9.18 -3.16
C PRO A 680 56.00 10.10 -4.07
N GLN A 681 54.70 9.94 -4.06
CA GLN A 681 53.75 10.78 -4.83
C GLN A 681 53.82 12.25 -4.40
N ARG A 682 53.81 12.50 -3.08
CA ARG A 682 54.00 13.86 -2.51
C ARG A 682 55.28 14.49 -3.00
N GLN A 683 56.43 13.81 -2.85
CA GLN A 683 57.70 14.30 -3.30
C GLN A 683 57.71 14.55 -4.82
N ALA A 684 57.12 13.68 -5.60
CA ALA A 684 57.00 13.86 -7.04
C ALA A 684 56.21 15.14 -7.40
N VAL A 685 55.06 15.38 -6.77
CA VAL A 685 54.22 16.57 -7.02
C VAL A 685 55.00 17.86 -6.59
N GLU A 686 55.68 17.83 -5.47
CA GLU A 686 56.46 19.00 -5.00
C GLU A 686 57.62 19.33 -5.93
N ARG A 687 58.31 18.33 -6.46
CA ARG A 687 59.47 18.50 -7.34
C ARG A 687 59.03 18.85 -8.78
N LEU A 688 58.08 18.12 -9.35
CA LEU A 688 57.69 18.26 -10.76
C LEU A 688 56.78 19.49 -10.99
N ALA A 689 55.90 19.78 -10.00
CA ALA A 689 54.98 20.91 -10.05
C ALA A 689 55.13 21.81 -8.80
N PRO A 690 56.23 22.51 -8.59
CA PRO A 690 56.44 23.34 -7.40
C PRO A 690 55.35 24.43 -7.27
N SER A 691 54.90 24.72 -6.08
CA SER A 691 53.91 25.76 -5.84
C SER A 691 54.41 27.16 -6.08
N HIS A 692 55.71 27.34 -5.98
CA HIS A 692 56.40 28.63 -6.15
C HIS A 692 57.74 28.45 -6.85
N ILE A 693 58.13 29.43 -7.65
CA ILE A 693 59.43 29.50 -8.31
C ILE A 693 60.21 30.71 -7.75
N PRO A 694 61.52 30.57 -7.40
CA PRO A 694 62.33 31.68 -6.98
C PRO A 694 62.72 32.56 -8.19
N VAL A 695 62.75 33.87 -8.02
CA VAL A 695 63.16 34.83 -8.99
C VAL A 695 64.41 35.56 -8.43
N PRO A 696 65.24 36.26 -9.27
CA PRO A 696 66.53 36.87 -8.83
C PRO A 696 66.42 37.79 -7.62
N THR A 697 65.28 38.40 -7.36
CA THR A 697 65.08 39.24 -6.15
C THR A 697 65.00 38.40 -4.86
N GLY A 698 65.09 37.10 -4.92
CA GLY A 698 64.80 36.16 -3.81
C GLY A 698 63.34 36.05 -3.45
N SER A 699 62.43 36.66 -4.23
CA SER A 699 60.97 36.40 -4.09
C SER A 699 60.60 35.00 -4.58
N ARG A 700 59.68 34.34 -3.88
CA ARG A 700 59.06 33.11 -4.34
C ARG A 700 57.71 33.47 -4.96
N ILE A 701 57.61 33.34 -6.28
CA ILE A 701 56.43 33.69 -7.07
C ILE A 701 55.57 32.43 -7.24
N ARG A 702 54.28 32.56 -6.95
CA ARG A 702 53.33 31.48 -7.08
C ARG A 702 53.20 31.01 -8.53
N VAL A 703 53.16 29.72 -8.74
CA VAL A 703 52.93 29.09 -10.05
C VAL A 703 51.45 28.72 -10.14
N GLU A 704 50.80 29.19 -11.18
CA GLU A 704 49.41 28.84 -11.48
C GLU A 704 49.36 27.68 -12.50
N TYR A 705 48.88 26.54 -12.04
CA TYR A 705 48.61 25.40 -12.90
C TYR A 705 47.19 25.52 -13.41
N ARG A 706 46.97 25.38 -14.71
CA ARG A 706 45.68 25.47 -15.36
C ARG A 706 45.37 24.15 -16.09
N GLN A 707 44.18 23.65 -15.92
CA GLN A 707 43.74 22.42 -16.57
C GLN A 707 43.76 22.59 -18.10
N GLY A 708 44.42 21.67 -18.80
CA GLY A 708 44.51 21.70 -20.25
C GLY A 708 45.44 22.76 -20.84
N ALA A 709 46.23 23.48 -20.02
CA ALA A 709 47.22 24.40 -20.54
C ALA A 709 48.57 23.72 -20.73
N ASP A 710 49.28 24.08 -21.83
CA ASP A 710 50.59 23.48 -22.17
C ASP A 710 51.69 23.88 -21.21
N ALA A 711 51.58 25.03 -20.56
CA ALA A 711 52.57 25.55 -19.64
C ALA A 711 51.96 26.22 -18.39
N PRO A 712 52.49 26.00 -17.19
CA PRO A 712 52.08 26.73 -15.97
C PRO A 712 52.45 28.21 -16.10
N VAL A 713 51.61 29.07 -15.46
CA VAL A 713 51.77 30.54 -15.56
C VAL A 713 52.44 31.09 -14.32
N VAL A 714 53.41 31.96 -14.54
CA VAL A 714 54.09 32.72 -13.47
C VAL A 714 53.89 34.21 -13.72
N ARG A 715 53.18 34.89 -12.83
CA ARG A 715 52.95 36.33 -12.89
C ARG A 715 53.96 37.08 -12.05
N VAL A 716 54.87 37.78 -12.71
CA VAL A 716 55.97 38.47 -12.02
C VAL A 716 56.21 39.83 -12.64
N ARG A 717 56.61 40.82 -11.81
CA ARG A 717 56.98 42.10 -12.33
C ARG A 717 58.31 41.99 -13.12
N LEU A 718 58.34 42.57 -14.30
CA LEU A 718 59.42 42.48 -15.23
C LEU A 718 60.79 42.83 -14.54
N GLN A 719 60.79 43.79 -13.61
CA GLN A 719 62.00 44.22 -12.87
C GLN A 719 62.52 43.22 -11.83
N GLU A 720 61.70 42.32 -11.40
CA GLU A 720 62.09 41.20 -10.51
C GLU A 720 62.84 40.11 -11.30
N CYS A 721 62.71 40.11 -12.63
CA CYS A 721 63.35 39.17 -13.53
C CYS A 721 64.70 39.67 -14.12
N PHE A 722 65.13 40.87 -13.77
CA PHE A 722 66.48 41.33 -14.20
C PHE A 722 67.57 40.37 -13.70
N GLY A 723 68.52 40.03 -14.58
CA GLY A 723 69.54 39.03 -14.34
C GLY A 723 69.14 37.59 -14.59
N LEU A 724 67.85 37.35 -14.88
CA LEU A 724 67.31 35.99 -15.25
C LEU A 724 67.46 35.82 -16.76
N MET A 725 68.40 34.99 -17.19
CA MET A 725 68.69 34.79 -18.60
C MET A 725 67.62 33.87 -19.27
N ASP A 726 67.36 32.74 -18.63
CA ASP A 726 66.51 31.72 -19.19
C ASP A 726 65.18 31.66 -18.48
N THR A 727 64.15 31.25 -19.20
CA THR A 727 62.82 31.03 -18.65
C THR A 727 62.89 29.92 -17.58
N PRO A 728 62.36 30.15 -16.36
CA PRO A 728 62.28 29.10 -15.36
C PRO A 728 61.52 27.87 -15.90
N ARG A 729 61.93 26.69 -15.47
CA ARG A 729 61.34 25.43 -15.89
C ARG A 729 60.82 24.61 -14.71
N VAL A 730 59.78 23.89 -14.93
CA VAL A 730 59.21 22.85 -14.06
C VAL A 730 59.39 21.46 -14.70
N ASP A 731 58.84 20.42 -14.06
CA ASP A 731 58.94 19.04 -14.58
C ASP A 731 60.40 18.61 -14.77
N ASP A 732 61.20 18.75 -13.71
CA ASP A 732 62.66 18.48 -13.74
C ASP A 732 63.38 19.16 -14.92
N GLY A 733 62.98 20.38 -15.23
CA GLY A 733 63.59 21.16 -16.32
C GLY A 733 63.08 20.91 -17.71
N ARG A 734 62.06 20.04 -17.88
CA ARG A 734 61.54 19.67 -19.20
C ARG A 734 60.63 20.74 -19.78
N ARG A 735 59.81 21.41 -18.94
CA ARG A 735 58.77 22.33 -19.39
C ARG A 735 59.03 23.75 -18.95
N PRO A 736 59.08 24.73 -19.87
CA PRO A 736 59.20 26.14 -19.51
C PRO A 736 57.85 26.62 -18.91
N VAL A 737 57.93 27.58 -18.00
CA VAL A 737 56.72 28.28 -17.55
C VAL A 737 56.34 29.39 -18.53
N LEU A 738 55.06 29.73 -18.62
CA LEU A 738 54.60 30.91 -19.30
C LEU A 738 54.79 32.13 -18.35
N MET A 739 55.76 32.97 -18.64
CA MET A 739 56.03 34.20 -17.87
C MET A 739 55.02 35.28 -18.31
N GLU A 740 54.14 35.66 -17.39
CA GLU A 740 53.29 36.84 -17.56
C GLU A 740 54.04 37.99 -16.85
N LEU A 741 54.83 38.73 -17.66
CA LEU A 741 55.60 39.86 -17.18
C LEU A 741 54.68 41.05 -16.92
N LEU A 742 54.76 41.60 -15.72
CA LEU A 742 53.88 42.65 -15.27
C LEU A 742 54.64 44.00 -15.18
N SER A 743 53.92 45.05 -15.50
CA SER A 743 54.45 46.43 -15.23
C SER A 743 54.58 46.66 -13.70
N PRO A 744 55.25 47.74 -13.27
CA PRO A 744 55.28 48.14 -11.89
C PRO A 744 53.88 48.28 -11.23
N GLY A 745 52.87 48.60 -11.99
CA GLY A 745 51.47 48.70 -11.57
C GLY A 745 50.69 47.39 -11.74
N PHE A 746 51.35 46.23 -11.80
CA PHE A 746 50.73 44.89 -11.90
C PHE A 746 49.85 44.69 -13.12
N LYS A 747 50.08 45.44 -14.21
CA LYS A 747 49.38 45.18 -15.50
C LYS A 747 50.22 44.29 -16.40
N PRO A 748 49.64 43.29 -17.06
CA PRO A 748 50.35 42.47 -18.03
C PRO A 748 50.95 43.32 -19.13
N VAL A 749 52.18 43.05 -19.44
CA VAL A 749 52.92 43.78 -20.51
C VAL A 749 53.52 42.83 -21.56
N GLN A 750 53.83 41.59 -21.17
CA GLN A 750 54.34 40.57 -22.08
C GLN A 750 53.99 39.18 -21.55
N LEU A 751 53.67 38.30 -22.47
CA LEU A 751 53.58 36.85 -22.24
C LEU A 751 54.70 36.20 -23.02
N THR A 752 55.52 35.38 -22.35
CA THR A 752 56.61 34.67 -23.01
C THR A 752 56.94 33.34 -22.33
N THR A 753 57.24 32.33 -23.11
CA THR A 753 57.87 31.07 -22.72
C THR A 753 59.38 31.07 -23.02
N ASP A 754 59.86 32.10 -23.71
CA ASP A 754 61.28 32.31 -24.04
C ASP A 754 61.71 33.70 -23.55
N LEU A 755 62.24 33.74 -22.33
CA LEU A 755 62.64 34.97 -21.68
C LEU A 755 63.94 35.56 -22.33
N ARG A 756 64.78 34.69 -22.90
CA ARG A 756 66.03 35.15 -23.57
C ARG A 756 65.66 35.92 -24.83
N SER A 757 64.82 35.36 -25.69
CA SER A 757 64.35 36.06 -26.89
C SER A 757 63.60 37.37 -26.54
N PHE A 758 62.91 37.42 -25.42
CA PHE A 758 62.28 38.66 -24.95
C PHE A 758 63.30 39.71 -24.60
N TRP A 759 64.41 39.38 -23.90
CA TRP A 759 65.45 40.31 -23.53
C TRP A 759 66.20 40.82 -24.74
N GLU A 760 66.50 40.02 -25.71
CA GLU A 760 67.21 40.36 -26.92
C GLU A 760 66.38 41.22 -27.88
N GLY A 761 65.06 41.13 -27.88
CA GLY A 761 64.16 41.77 -28.84
C GLY A 761 63.15 42.72 -28.19
N THR A 762 62.04 42.19 -27.81
CA THR A 762 60.80 42.89 -27.41
C THR A 762 60.97 43.76 -26.19
N TYR A 763 61.94 43.45 -25.33
CA TYR A 763 62.26 44.25 -24.12
C TYR A 763 62.50 45.73 -24.41
N PHE A 764 63.18 46.06 -25.46
CA PHE A 764 63.51 47.44 -25.79
C PHE A 764 62.30 48.31 -26.11
N GLU A 765 61.31 47.68 -26.76
CA GLU A 765 60.02 48.33 -27.07
C GLU A 765 59.18 48.52 -25.78
N VAL A 766 59.06 47.47 -25.00
CA VAL A 766 58.32 47.43 -23.72
C VAL A 766 59.00 48.43 -22.72
N ARG A 767 60.29 48.46 -22.70
CA ARG A 767 61.07 49.39 -21.90
C ARG A 767 60.77 50.85 -22.25
N LYS A 768 60.74 51.22 -23.53
CA LYS A 768 60.47 52.57 -24.04
C LYS A 768 59.08 53.04 -23.57
N GLU A 769 58.09 52.18 -23.67
CA GLU A 769 56.70 52.46 -23.22
C GLU A 769 56.65 52.61 -21.66
N LEU A 770 57.16 51.61 -20.96
CA LEU A 770 57.05 51.56 -19.52
C LEU A 770 57.91 52.63 -18.83
N LYS A 771 59.11 53.01 -19.37
CA LYS A 771 59.92 54.09 -18.88
C LYS A 771 59.23 55.44 -18.91
N ARG A 772 58.44 55.68 -19.94
CA ARG A 772 57.56 56.86 -20.04
C ARG A 772 56.44 56.85 -18.97
N ARG A 773 55.86 55.68 -18.72
CA ARG A 773 54.77 55.59 -17.79
C ARG A 773 55.15 55.43 -16.33
N TYR A 774 56.33 54.84 -16.07
CA TYR A 774 56.91 54.59 -14.73
C TYR A 774 58.34 55.10 -14.61
N PRO A 775 58.59 56.41 -14.70
CA PRO A 775 59.91 56.93 -14.82
C PRO A 775 60.77 56.77 -13.56
N LYS A 776 60.19 56.57 -12.41
CA LYS A 776 60.84 56.33 -11.14
C LYS A 776 61.37 54.93 -10.91
N HIS A 777 61.09 54.03 -11.82
CA HIS A 777 61.49 52.62 -11.74
C HIS A 777 62.77 52.37 -12.54
N ALA A 778 63.47 51.26 -12.28
CA ALA A 778 64.67 50.88 -13.03
C ALA A 778 64.33 50.38 -14.43
N TRP A 779 64.97 50.94 -15.46
CA TRP A 779 64.84 50.58 -16.88
C TRP A 779 66.26 50.52 -17.51
N PRO A 780 67.06 49.47 -17.19
CA PRO A 780 68.43 49.32 -17.63
C PRO A 780 68.49 49.13 -19.14
N ASP A 781 69.68 49.53 -19.72
CA ASP A 781 70.03 49.27 -21.12
C ASP A 781 70.34 47.76 -21.32
N ASP A 782 70.97 47.14 -20.37
CA ASP A 782 71.21 45.72 -20.28
C ASP A 782 70.41 45.10 -19.10
N PRO A 783 69.31 44.41 -19.34
CA PRO A 783 68.49 43.84 -18.30
C PRO A 783 69.13 42.59 -17.64
N LEU A 784 70.11 41.97 -18.29
CA LEU A 784 70.80 40.80 -17.78
C LEU A 784 71.91 41.10 -16.83
N ALA A 785 72.56 42.26 -17.04
CA ALA A 785 73.65 42.79 -16.14
C ALA A 785 73.09 43.66 -14.98
N ALA A 786 71.76 43.89 -14.98
CA ALA A 786 71.15 44.77 -13.97
C ALA A 786 70.68 44.00 -12.73
N ASP A 787 70.79 44.66 -11.53
CA ASP A 787 70.31 44.12 -10.29
C ASP A 787 68.75 44.03 -10.33
N PRO A 788 68.17 42.93 -9.88
CA PRO A 788 66.73 42.76 -9.79
C PRO A 788 66.15 43.67 -8.69
N VAL A 789 64.96 44.29 -8.96
CA VAL A 789 64.42 45.32 -8.08
C VAL A 789 62.94 45.03 -7.77
N ARG A 790 62.54 45.09 -6.51
CA ARG A 790 61.13 44.90 -6.06
C ARG A 790 60.26 46.16 -6.12
N GLY A 791 60.83 47.34 -6.35
CA GLY A 791 60.05 48.57 -6.28
C GLY A 791 60.71 49.73 -6.98
N VAL A 792 60.56 50.98 -6.46
CA VAL A 792 61.17 52.18 -6.98
C VAL A 792 62.71 52.20 -6.64
N LYS A 793 63.49 52.59 -7.58
CA LYS A 793 64.93 52.70 -7.41
C LYS A 793 65.25 53.57 -6.14
N LYS A 794 65.98 53.03 -5.15
CA LYS A 794 66.47 53.83 -4.01
C LYS A 794 67.37 54.89 -4.59
N LYS A 795 67.12 56.19 -4.22
CA LYS A 795 68.09 57.27 -4.49
C LYS A 795 69.37 56.91 -3.78
N SER A 796 70.46 56.70 -4.54
CA SER A 796 71.80 56.62 -4.03
C SER A 796 72.21 57.99 -3.54
#